data_d8165e13297fbeba09c659ff208da918
#
_entry.id   d8165e13297fbeba09c659ff208da918
#
_cell.length_a   1.000
_cell.length_b   1.000
_cell.length_c   1.000
_cell.angle_alpha   90.00
_cell.angle_beta   90.00
_cell.angle_gamma   90.00
#
_symmetry.space_group_name_H-M   'P 1'
#
loop_
_entity.id
_entity.type
_entity.pdbx_description
1 polymer ?
#
loop_
_entity_poly.entity_id
_entity_poly.type
_entity_poly.pdbx_seq_one_letter_code
_entity_poly.pdbx_strand_id
1 'polypeptide(L)'
;MALRTFHPYLDDVSSIRLVMEKRFDADPMSFTIESPKTSSELFISRRVEEEKTVVYHLTSIHSFNLEDDYVIYDQDRNKAELAYGHIVRSSLFEQLFTYPGNDLGANYQPKETLFKLWAPISKQVVLYLAGHTYPMKKAGHGVWEVTVPGNWDGKSYYYLHRVNGQWTEVHDPYARSSLANAGHSVVINPAKLRKPSRAKTQVPLSQAILYEMSVRDFSWQKEAGFQHPGQYRGLSESPRLQDMSLGLDYVKNLGVTHIQLMPLYDFGSVDEWKPEAVYNWGYDPVQYNVPDGSFSSNPNDPYARILELQDAIQAYHDADISVVMDVVYNHVYHAETYAFEKIVPGYFYRYNEEEIRTDGTFCGNDVASERSMVRNYIKQSVRQWVEVYGFDGFRFDLMGIIDSKTMQEIQAELSSLYPNIYLYGEGWKMGTGLPEQKLAHQYNAYQLPNISFFNDDYRDTFKKILLNPYYIIEHQQHEKIQDLLSGSINGHFIDPQQSLNYLECHDNATFYDYLNLQNPNISRHDQKRAASFGLQLVLISQGMVFIQSGQEFFRTKDGIDNTYNSPDTVNQLDWTRALRYQNHIQFISDIIRFRKEHPILSQESYYNIEENCSFYWLSEYVLRYQIQSETETIQFIINFSTQDYQFTKGENQEVHFTYPPLVDKSVQEFHIAGQSICTLVESKA
;
A
#
# COMPACT_ATOMS: atom_id res chain seq x y z
N MET A 1 -11.13 45.40 -34.22
CA MET A 1 -11.48 44.97 -32.88
C MET A 1 -10.47 43.95 -32.41
N ALA A 2 -9.96 44.04 -31.21
CA ALA A 2 -9.09 43.00 -30.68
C ALA A 2 -9.90 41.71 -30.57
N LEU A 3 -9.32 40.56 -30.98
CA LEU A 3 -9.97 39.26 -30.90
C LEU A 3 -10.22 38.96 -29.39
N ARG A 4 -11.49 38.81 -29.00
CA ARG A 4 -11.85 38.48 -27.64
C ARG A 4 -11.62 36.99 -27.39
N THR A 5 -10.90 36.64 -26.33
CA THR A 5 -10.63 35.26 -25.93
C THR A 5 -11.36 34.91 -24.62
N PHE A 6 -11.96 33.74 -24.58
CA PHE A 6 -12.64 33.18 -23.40
C PHE A 6 -12.56 31.67 -23.39
N HIS A 7 -12.72 31.09 -22.21
CA HIS A 7 -12.57 29.65 -21.97
C HIS A 7 -13.85 29.10 -21.31
N PRO A 8 -14.74 28.45 -22.07
CA PRO A 8 -15.96 27.84 -21.53
C PRO A 8 -15.73 26.40 -21.08
N TYR A 9 -16.25 26.05 -19.91
CA TYR A 9 -16.18 24.73 -19.29
C TYR A 9 -17.58 24.24 -18.97
N LEU A 10 -17.92 23.01 -19.38
CA LEU A 10 -19.17 22.34 -19.04
C LEU A 10 -19.04 21.78 -17.62
N ASP A 11 -19.75 22.39 -16.67
CA ASP A 11 -19.69 22.01 -15.26
C ASP A 11 -20.85 21.10 -14.85
N ASP A 12 -22.00 21.19 -15.54
CA ASP A 12 -23.14 20.29 -15.39
C ASP A 12 -23.87 20.12 -16.74
N VAL A 13 -24.83 19.21 -16.84
CA VAL A 13 -25.58 18.85 -18.05
C VAL A 13 -26.22 20.03 -18.81
N SER A 14 -26.42 21.16 -18.15
CA SER A 14 -26.96 22.38 -18.71
C SER A 14 -26.27 23.65 -18.23
N SER A 15 -25.14 23.53 -17.52
CA SER A 15 -24.43 24.66 -16.92
C SER A 15 -22.99 24.76 -17.43
N ILE A 16 -22.61 25.98 -17.83
CA ILE A 16 -21.30 26.30 -18.37
C ILE A 16 -20.69 27.43 -17.52
N ARG A 17 -19.46 27.25 -17.13
CA ARG A 17 -18.60 28.27 -16.54
C ARG A 17 -17.67 28.83 -17.62
N LEU A 18 -17.82 30.11 -17.96
CA LEU A 18 -17.02 30.77 -18.97
C LEU A 18 -16.10 31.80 -18.30
N VAL A 19 -14.79 31.61 -18.45
CA VAL A 19 -13.75 32.48 -17.88
C VAL A 19 -13.18 33.38 -18.95
N MET A 20 -13.08 34.66 -18.67
CA MET A 20 -12.62 35.70 -19.60
C MET A 20 -11.74 36.71 -18.86
N GLU A 21 -10.68 37.24 -19.49
CA GLU A 21 -9.94 38.36 -18.91
C GLU A 21 -10.81 39.61 -18.85
N LYS A 22 -10.71 40.41 -17.77
CA LYS A 22 -11.51 41.66 -17.55
C LYS A 22 -11.45 42.61 -18.71
N ARG A 23 -10.33 42.72 -19.39
CA ARG A 23 -10.17 43.64 -20.56
C ARG A 23 -11.08 43.31 -21.74
N PHE A 24 -11.60 42.11 -21.80
CA PHE A 24 -12.52 41.63 -22.85
C PHE A 24 -13.98 41.68 -22.44
N ASP A 25 -14.25 41.96 -21.17
CA ASP A 25 -15.61 42.12 -20.65
C ASP A 25 -16.29 43.36 -21.23
N ALA A 26 -17.55 43.23 -21.52
CA ALA A 26 -18.39 44.30 -22.04
C ALA A 26 -19.81 44.23 -21.47
N ASP A 27 -20.56 45.34 -21.49
CA ASP A 27 -21.94 45.37 -21.05
C ASP A 27 -22.82 45.94 -22.21
N PRO A 28 -23.80 45.19 -22.72
CA PRO A 28 -24.17 43.81 -22.34
C PRO A 28 -23.30 42.75 -23.05
N MET A 29 -23.10 41.59 -22.39
CA MET A 29 -22.58 40.35 -22.99
C MET A 29 -23.72 39.43 -23.32
N SER A 30 -23.61 38.70 -24.45
CA SER A 30 -24.51 37.59 -24.80
C SER A 30 -23.71 36.45 -25.44
N PHE A 31 -24.20 35.23 -25.27
CA PHE A 31 -23.55 34.04 -25.74
C PHE A 31 -24.54 33.10 -26.43
N THR A 32 -24.06 32.46 -27.51
CA THR A 32 -24.78 31.39 -28.17
C THR A 32 -23.91 30.14 -28.26
N ILE A 33 -24.51 28.96 -28.28
CA ILE A 33 -23.84 27.67 -28.41
C ILE A 33 -24.33 26.98 -29.68
N GLU A 34 -23.39 26.46 -30.43
CA GLU A 34 -23.67 25.74 -31.68
C GLU A 34 -23.05 24.34 -31.64
N SER A 35 -23.76 23.35 -32.16
CA SER A 35 -23.25 22.03 -32.53
C SER A 35 -23.63 21.73 -33.98
N PRO A 36 -23.15 20.67 -34.63
CA PRO A 36 -23.58 20.26 -35.95
C PRO A 36 -25.09 20.06 -36.10
N LYS A 37 -25.80 19.87 -34.97
CA LYS A 37 -27.23 19.54 -34.94
C LYS A 37 -28.12 20.67 -34.43
N THR A 38 -27.57 21.57 -33.61
CA THR A 38 -28.39 22.57 -32.85
C THR A 38 -27.64 23.88 -32.69
N SER A 39 -28.42 24.97 -32.60
CA SER A 39 -27.96 26.28 -32.15
C SER A 39 -28.94 26.84 -31.12
N SER A 40 -28.46 27.39 -30.02
CA SER A 40 -29.31 27.99 -28.99
C SER A 40 -28.60 29.12 -28.23
N GLU A 41 -29.39 30.01 -27.64
CA GLU A 41 -28.91 31.05 -26.74
C GLU A 41 -28.55 30.47 -25.38
N LEU A 42 -27.55 31.06 -24.73
CA LEU A 42 -27.17 30.80 -23.34
C LEU A 42 -27.56 31.95 -22.45
N PHE A 43 -28.16 31.65 -21.31
CA PHE A 43 -28.61 32.65 -20.32
C PHE A 43 -27.52 32.88 -19.27
N ILE A 44 -27.15 34.12 -19.03
CA ILE A 44 -26.23 34.49 -17.95
C ILE A 44 -27.02 34.41 -16.63
N SER A 45 -26.76 33.40 -15.83
CA SER A 45 -27.37 33.20 -14.51
C SER A 45 -26.62 33.95 -13.41
N ARG A 46 -25.32 34.13 -13.56
CA ARG A 46 -24.45 34.83 -12.61
C ARG A 46 -23.22 35.37 -13.32
N ARG A 47 -22.73 36.56 -12.90
CA ARG A 47 -21.44 37.12 -13.26
C ARG A 47 -20.64 37.37 -11.99
N VAL A 48 -19.41 36.86 -11.93
CA VAL A 48 -18.50 37.03 -10.80
C VAL A 48 -17.22 37.71 -11.32
N GLU A 49 -16.84 38.78 -10.65
CA GLU A 49 -15.61 39.49 -10.97
C GLU A 49 -14.52 39.05 -10.02
N GLU A 50 -13.42 38.56 -10.57
CA GLU A 50 -12.21 38.18 -9.84
C GLU A 50 -11.11 39.23 -10.06
N GLU A 51 -9.91 39.04 -9.52
CA GLU A 51 -8.82 39.99 -9.62
C GLU A 51 -8.46 40.35 -11.08
N LYS A 52 -8.29 39.34 -11.95
CA LYS A 52 -7.85 39.51 -13.36
C LYS A 52 -8.87 39.04 -14.37
N THR A 53 -9.88 38.28 -13.93
CA THR A 53 -10.86 37.60 -14.78
C THR A 53 -12.28 37.98 -14.41
N VAL A 54 -13.21 37.73 -15.34
CA VAL A 54 -14.63 37.69 -15.11
C VAL A 54 -15.13 36.29 -15.43
N VAL A 55 -15.90 35.71 -14.53
CA VAL A 55 -16.51 34.40 -14.68
C VAL A 55 -18.00 34.55 -14.91
N TYR A 56 -18.46 34.08 -16.04
CA TYR A 56 -19.88 33.98 -16.39
C TYR A 56 -20.38 32.57 -16.14
N HIS A 57 -21.40 32.43 -15.31
CA HIS A 57 -22.18 31.18 -15.20
C HIS A 57 -23.33 31.25 -16.18
N LEU A 58 -23.28 30.37 -17.16
CA LEU A 58 -24.25 30.31 -18.24
C LEU A 58 -25.12 29.07 -18.10
N THR A 59 -26.41 29.19 -18.45
CA THR A 59 -27.34 28.06 -18.45
C THR A 59 -27.98 27.90 -19.82
N SER A 60 -28.25 26.62 -20.19
CA SER A 60 -29.00 26.24 -21.38
C SER A 60 -30.38 25.72 -20.97
N ILE A 61 -31.38 25.93 -21.83
CA ILE A 61 -32.73 25.35 -21.66
C ILE A 61 -32.68 23.81 -21.87
N HIS A 62 -31.72 23.34 -22.68
CA HIS A 62 -31.56 21.93 -23.02
C HIS A 62 -30.30 21.37 -22.42
N SER A 63 -30.34 20.10 -22.01
CA SER A 63 -29.17 19.36 -21.59
C SER A 63 -28.23 19.10 -22.78
N PHE A 64 -26.92 19.21 -22.55
CA PHE A 64 -25.91 18.90 -23.52
C PHE A 64 -25.69 17.39 -23.65
N ASN A 65 -25.54 16.92 -24.89
CA ASN A 65 -25.06 15.56 -25.11
C ASN A 65 -23.52 15.54 -25.01
N LEU A 66 -22.99 14.78 -24.05
CA LEU A 66 -21.55 14.74 -23.78
C LEU A 66 -20.72 14.14 -24.94
N GLU A 67 -21.34 13.49 -25.91
CA GLU A 67 -20.64 12.94 -27.07
C GLU A 67 -20.57 13.92 -28.25
N ASP A 68 -21.29 15.04 -28.21
CA ASP A 68 -21.31 16.05 -29.30
C ASP A 68 -20.26 17.15 -29.04
N ASP A 69 -19.79 17.74 -30.14
CA ASP A 69 -18.88 18.89 -30.10
C ASP A 69 -19.68 20.19 -30.13
N TYR A 70 -19.33 21.10 -29.21
CA TYR A 70 -19.97 22.41 -29.11
C TYR A 70 -18.96 23.55 -29.24
N VAL A 71 -19.41 24.64 -29.86
CA VAL A 71 -18.66 25.89 -29.94
C VAL A 71 -19.53 27.03 -29.41
N ILE A 72 -18.96 27.84 -28.52
CA ILE A 72 -19.63 29.01 -27.97
C ILE A 72 -19.15 30.23 -28.73
N TYR A 73 -20.10 31.11 -29.04
CA TYR A 73 -19.88 32.41 -29.70
C TYR A 73 -20.38 33.52 -28.78
N ASP A 74 -19.65 34.64 -28.75
CA ASP A 74 -20.16 35.89 -28.18
C ASP A 74 -20.95 36.69 -29.24
N GLN A 75 -21.49 37.84 -28.83
CA GLN A 75 -22.24 38.74 -29.69
C GLN A 75 -21.44 39.26 -30.92
N ASP A 76 -20.11 39.29 -30.82
CA ASP A 76 -19.21 39.76 -31.90
C ASP A 76 -18.66 38.58 -32.74
N ARG A 77 -19.22 37.36 -32.55
CA ARG A 77 -18.82 36.09 -33.22
C ARG A 77 -17.40 35.66 -32.93
N ASN A 78 -16.77 36.12 -31.82
CA ASN A 78 -15.60 35.44 -31.27
C ASN A 78 -16.04 34.10 -30.73
N LYS A 79 -15.18 33.06 -30.88
CA LYS A 79 -15.56 31.69 -30.56
C LYS A 79 -14.53 30.95 -29.71
N ALA A 80 -15.04 29.99 -28.95
CA ALA A 80 -14.24 29.00 -28.24
C ALA A 80 -14.93 27.62 -28.23
N GLU A 81 -14.15 26.55 -28.35
CA GLU A 81 -14.65 25.18 -28.17
C GLU A 81 -15.06 24.99 -26.69
N LEU A 82 -16.21 24.34 -26.44
CA LEU A 82 -16.66 23.97 -25.09
C LEU A 82 -15.75 22.86 -24.56
N ALA A 83 -15.04 23.15 -23.48
CA ALA A 83 -14.22 22.20 -22.75
C ALA A 83 -15.05 21.45 -21.69
N TYR A 84 -14.56 20.29 -21.24
CA TYR A 84 -15.14 19.61 -20.09
C TYR A 84 -14.59 20.22 -18.80
N GLY A 85 -15.51 20.60 -17.91
CA GLY A 85 -15.23 21.08 -16.55
C GLY A 85 -15.65 20.03 -15.53
N HIS A 86 -16.38 20.45 -14.50
CA HIS A 86 -16.79 19.58 -13.39
C HIS A 86 -17.73 18.43 -13.78
N ILE A 87 -18.35 18.48 -14.97
CA ILE A 87 -19.20 17.42 -15.52
C ILE A 87 -18.51 16.05 -15.55
N VAL A 88 -17.17 15.98 -15.65
CA VAL A 88 -16.42 14.72 -15.62
C VAL A 88 -16.60 13.94 -14.32
N ARG A 89 -17.11 14.59 -13.28
CA ARG A 89 -17.39 14.01 -11.96
C ARG A 89 -18.87 13.66 -11.74
N SER A 90 -19.70 13.88 -12.75
CA SER A 90 -21.14 13.62 -12.66
C SER A 90 -21.50 12.14 -12.85
N SER A 91 -22.64 11.74 -12.30
CA SER A 91 -23.18 10.39 -12.51
C SER A 91 -23.49 10.09 -13.99
N LEU A 92 -23.84 11.09 -14.78
CA LEU A 92 -24.07 10.94 -16.22
C LEU A 92 -22.76 10.60 -16.94
N PHE A 93 -21.65 11.29 -16.59
CA PHE A 93 -20.34 10.98 -17.14
C PHE A 93 -19.89 9.56 -16.83
N GLU A 94 -20.07 9.13 -15.57
CA GLU A 94 -19.81 7.77 -15.14
C GLU A 94 -20.65 6.74 -15.92
N GLN A 95 -21.94 7.01 -16.10
CA GLN A 95 -22.83 6.11 -16.85
C GLN A 95 -22.43 5.96 -18.31
N LEU A 96 -22.01 7.04 -18.98
CA LEU A 96 -21.67 7.03 -20.39
C LEU A 96 -20.27 6.47 -20.67
N PHE A 97 -19.32 6.76 -19.79
CA PHE A 97 -17.91 6.54 -20.08
C PHE A 97 -17.23 5.48 -19.21
N THR A 98 -17.95 4.80 -18.31
CA THR A 98 -17.39 3.64 -17.62
C THR A 98 -17.17 2.50 -18.63
N TYR A 99 -15.91 2.12 -18.80
CA TYR A 99 -15.53 1.00 -19.66
C TYR A 99 -15.48 -0.29 -18.85
N PRO A 100 -16.29 -1.32 -19.19
CA PRO A 100 -16.35 -2.56 -18.40
C PRO A 100 -15.27 -3.58 -18.79
N GLY A 101 -14.48 -3.32 -19.85
CA GLY A 101 -13.43 -4.21 -20.30
C GLY A 101 -12.17 -4.16 -19.43
N ASN A 102 -11.32 -5.17 -19.58
CA ASN A 102 -10.04 -5.32 -18.86
C ASN A 102 -8.84 -5.34 -19.83
N ASP A 103 -8.99 -4.80 -21.02
CA ASP A 103 -8.04 -4.85 -22.13
C ASP A 103 -7.51 -3.47 -22.56
N LEU A 104 -7.57 -2.47 -21.66
CA LEU A 104 -6.89 -1.20 -21.87
C LEU A 104 -5.37 -1.38 -21.87
N GLY A 105 -4.67 -0.50 -22.63
CA GLY A 105 -3.23 -0.60 -22.83
C GLY A 105 -2.84 -1.34 -24.11
N ALA A 106 -1.60 -1.83 -24.18
CA ALA A 106 -1.04 -2.54 -25.32
C ALA A 106 -1.29 -4.05 -25.22
N ASN A 107 -2.14 -4.58 -26.09
CA ASN A 107 -2.48 -6.01 -26.16
C ASN A 107 -1.66 -6.64 -27.31
N TYR A 108 -0.50 -7.15 -26.96
CA TYR A 108 0.46 -7.72 -27.90
C TYR A 108 0.04 -9.09 -28.43
N GLN A 109 0.21 -9.26 -29.76
CA GLN A 109 0.26 -10.55 -30.45
C GLN A 109 1.42 -10.56 -31.44
N PRO A 110 1.99 -11.73 -31.84
CA PRO A 110 3.17 -11.79 -32.70
C PRO A 110 3.03 -11.12 -34.09
N LYS A 111 1.80 -10.98 -34.59
CA LYS A 111 1.51 -10.41 -35.92
C LYS A 111 0.91 -9.00 -35.86
N GLU A 112 0.45 -8.58 -34.71
CA GLU A 112 -0.18 -7.28 -34.53
C GLU A 112 -0.24 -6.93 -33.03
N THR A 113 -0.45 -5.65 -32.73
CA THR A 113 -0.73 -5.18 -31.37
C THR A 113 -1.95 -4.28 -31.39
N LEU A 114 -2.93 -4.56 -30.53
CA LEU A 114 -4.08 -3.71 -30.30
C LEU A 114 -3.76 -2.75 -29.15
N PHE A 115 -3.85 -1.45 -29.40
CA PHE A 115 -3.68 -0.39 -28.40
C PHE A 115 -5.03 0.21 -28.07
N LYS A 116 -5.34 0.34 -26.78
CA LYS A 116 -6.56 0.95 -26.26
C LYS A 116 -6.25 1.98 -25.20
N LEU A 117 -6.82 3.17 -25.34
CA LEU A 117 -6.72 4.25 -24.36
C LEU A 117 -8.12 4.73 -23.98
N TRP A 118 -8.41 4.80 -22.67
CA TRP A 118 -9.61 5.46 -22.18
C TRP A 118 -9.36 6.97 -22.11
N ALA A 119 -9.94 7.71 -23.04
CA ALA A 119 -9.79 9.16 -23.17
C ALA A 119 -11.10 9.80 -23.64
N PRO A 120 -12.16 9.76 -22.80
CA PRO A 120 -13.54 10.07 -23.19
C PRO A 120 -13.73 11.50 -23.69
N ILE A 121 -12.97 12.46 -23.17
CA ILE A 121 -13.08 13.88 -23.51
C ILE A 121 -12.11 14.32 -24.61
N SER A 122 -11.27 13.40 -25.11
CA SER A 122 -10.34 13.71 -26.19
C SER A 122 -11.06 13.83 -27.52
N LYS A 123 -10.68 14.84 -28.29
CA LYS A 123 -11.21 15.07 -29.66
C LYS A 123 -10.44 14.29 -30.71
N GLN A 124 -9.18 14.01 -30.48
CA GLN A 124 -8.29 13.24 -31.33
C GLN A 124 -7.29 12.49 -30.46
N VAL A 125 -6.95 11.28 -30.85
CA VAL A 125 -5.90 10.47 -30.22
C VAL A 125 -5.04 9.85 -31.32
N VAL A 126 -3.72 9.93 -31.14
CA VAL A 126 -2.72 9.38 -32.03
C VAL A 126 -1.75 8.54 -31.23
N LEU A 127 -1.55 7.30 -31.60
CA LEU A 127 -0.48 6.47 -31.08
C LEU A 127 0.83 6.83 -31.79
N TYR A 128 1.87 7.10 -31.02
CA TYR A 128 3.26 7.14 -31.50
C TYR A 128 3.95 5.83 -31.12
N LEU A 129 4.42 5.06 -32.08
CA LEU A 129 5.03 3.75 -31.89
C LEU A 129 6.30 3.63 -32.73
N ALA A 130 7.44 3.49 -32.08
CA ALA A 130 8.74 3.25 -32.74
C ALA A 130 9.04 4.22 -33.91
N GLY A 131 8.74 5.51 -33.75
CA GLY A 131 9.00 6.55 -34.75
C GLY A 131 7.86 6.78 -35.78
N HIS A 132 6.76 6.06 -35.66
CA HIS A 132 5.60 6.17 -36.57
C HIS A 132 4.34 6.60 -35.77
N THR A 133 3.43 7.30 -36.48
CA THR A 133 2.17 7.76 -35.90
C THR A 133 1.00 6.99 -36.52
N TYR A 134 0.05 6.61 -35.64
CA TYR A 134 -1.16 5.87 -36.01
C TYR A 134 -2.39 6.56 -35.41
N PRO A 135 -3.26 7.20 -36.23
CA PRO A 135 -4.52 7.76 -35.73
C PRO A 135 -5.39 6.67 -35.13
N MET A 136 -5.92 6.92 -33.91
CA MET A 136 -6.83 6.01 -33.23
C MET A 136 -8.29 6.33 -33.55
N LYS A 137 -9.19 5.37 -33.37
CA LYS A 137 -10.64 5.49 -33.58
C LYS A 137 -11.39 5.28 -32.28
N LYS A 138 -12.52 5.99 -32.11
CA LYS A 138 -13.44 5.80 -31.00
C LYS A 138 -14.09 4.41 -31.04
N ALA A 139 -14.10 3.70 -29.89
CA ALA A 139 -14.63 2.34 -29.74
C ALA A 139 -15.78 2.24 -28.72
N GLY A 140 -16.38 3.35 -28.32
CA GLY A 140 -17.42 3.41 -27.31
C GLY A 140 -16.88 3.54 -25.86
N HIS A 141 -17.75 3.96 -24.94
CA HIS A 141 -17.40 4.20 -23.52
C HIS A 141 -16.14 5.08 -23.32
N GLY A 142 -15.89 6.01 -24.21
CA GLY A 142 -14.71 6.88 -24.14
C GLY A 142 -13.37 6.22 -24.51
N VAL A 143 -13.38 4.98 -24.99
CA VAL A 143 -12.17 4.27 -25.44
C VAL A 143 -11.80 4.67 -26.87
N TRP A 144 -10.50 4.81 -27.10
CA TRP A 144 -9.88 4.93 -28.42
C TRP A 144 -9.01 3.71 -28.68
N GLU A 145 -9.02 3.21 -29.92
CA GLU A 145 -8.26 2.01 -30.26
C GLU A 145 -7.63 2.08 -31.65
N VAL A 146 -6.53 1.33 -31.81
CA VAL A 146 -5.90 1.07 -33.10
C VAL A 146 -5.19 -0.29 -33.05
N THR A 147 -5.36 -1.09 -34.10
CA THR A 147 -4.57 -2.31 -34.32
C THR A 147 -3.45 -2.00 -35.31
N VAL A 148 -2.20 -2.25 -34.90
CA VAL A 148 -1.01 -2.02 -35.71
C VAL A 148 -0.41 -3.36 -36.12
N PRO A 149 -0.41 -3.72 -37.43
CA PRO A 149 0.22 -4.95 -37.90
C PRO A 149 1.74 -4.94 -37.68
N GLY A 150 2.29 -6.12 -37.35
CA GLY A 150 3.73 -6.32 -37.13
C GLY A 150 4.06 -6.82 -35.75
N ASN A 151 5.32 -7.18 -35.54
CA ASN A 151 5.86 -7.54 -34.23
C ASN A 151 6.44 -6.32 -33.54
N TRP A 152 5.78 -5.84 -32.51
CA TRP A 152 6.14 -4.64 -31.76
C TRP A 152 6.76 -4.92 -30.40
N ASP A 153 7.07 -6.18 -30.10
CA ASP A 153 7.70 -6.60 -28.86
C ASP A 153 8.97 -5.78 -28.55
N GLY A 154 9.02 -5.22 -27.34
CA GLY A 154 10.13 -4.39 -26.84
C GLY A 154 10.20 -2.98 -27.47
N LYS A 155 9.20 -2.55 -28.23
CA LYS A 155 9.17 -1.22 -28.82
C LYS A 155 8.48 -0.22 -27.91
N SER A 156 9.07 0.97 -27.80
CA SER A 156 8.49 2.07 -27.01
C SER A 156 7.35 2.77 -27.76
N TYR A 157 6.39 3.23 -26.99
CA TYR A 157 5.23 3.97 -27.49
C TYR A 157 4.72 4.96 -26.44
N TYR A 158 3.92 5.93 -26.92
CA TYR A 158 3.14 6.86 -26.11
C TYR A 158 1.94 7.35 -26.92
N TYR A 159 1.04 8.08 -26.26
CA TYR A 159 -0.11 8.68 -26.92
C TYR A 159 0.04 10.19 -27.00
N LEU A 160 -0.38 10.75 -28.14
CA LEU A 160 -0.66 12.17 -28.31
C LEU A 160 -2.18 12.31 -28.36
N HIS A 161 -2.74 13.10 -27.49
CA HIS A 161 -4.18 13.33 -27.49
C HIS A 161 -4.51 14.82 -27.42
N ARG A 162 -5.64 15.20 -28.00
CA ARG A 162 -6.11 16.57 -28.01
C ARG A 162 -7.28 16.71 -27.07
N VAL A 163 -7.08 17.42 -25.98
CA VAL A 163 -8.08 17.74 -24.96
C VAL A 163 -8.10 19.24 -24.71
N ASN A 164 -9.29 19.83 -24.56
CA ASN A 164 -9.47 21.27 -24.31
C ASN A 164 -8.68 22.16 -25.31
N GLY A 165 -8.63 21.75 -26.57
CA GLY A 165 -7.95 22.48 -27.66
C GLY A 165 -6.43 22.30 -27.72
N GLN A 166 -5.79 21.58 -26.76
CA GLN A 166 -4.35 21.40 -26.68
C GLN A 166 -3.94 19.95 -26.94
N TRP A 167 -2.80 19.77 -27.63
CA TRP A 167 -2.15 18.48 -27.77
C TRP A 167 -1.24 18.21 -26.57
N THR A 168 -1.38 17.02 -25.97
CA THR A 168 -0.62 16.58 -24.81
C THR A 168 -0.05 15.20 -25.08
N GLU A 169 1.22 15.01 -24.72
CA GLU A 169 1.86 13.70 -24.67
C GLU A 169 1.56 13.03 -23.33
N VAL A 170 1.24 11.73 -23.41
CA VAL A 170 0.99 10.93 -22.23
C VAL A 170 1.48 9.49 -22.43
N HIS A 171 2.12 8.93 -21.39
CA HIS A 171 2.39 7.50 -21.35
C HIS A 171 1.09 6.71 -21.07
N ASP A 172 1.13 5.42 -21.35
CA ASP A 172 -0.01 4.55 -21.13
C ASP A 172 -0.18 4.23 -19.64
N PRO A 173 -1.30 4.62 -18.99
CA PRO A 173 -1.54 4.26 -17.58
C PRO A 173 -1.54 2.75 -17.31
N TYR A 174 -1.84 1.95 -18.33
CA TYR A 174 -1.91 0.49 -18.26
C TYR A 174 -0.63 -0.21 -18.75
N ALA A 175 0.46 0.54 -18.99
CA ALA A 175 1.74 -0.04 -19.38
C ALA A 175 2.27 -1.02 -18.31
N ARG A 176 2.85 -2.12 -18.76
CA ARG A 176 3.50 -3.14 -17.89
C ARG A 176 4.99 -2.90 -17.71
N SER A 177 5.57 -2.04 -18.53
CA SER A 177 6.96 -1.62 -18.47
C SER A 177 7.14 -0.30 -19.18
N SER A 178 8.21 0.41 -18.83
CA SER A 178 8.62 1.67 -19.42
C SER A 178 10.13 1.72 -19.62
N LEU A 179 10.59 2.73 -20.33
CA LEU A 179 11.98 3.16 -20.31
C LEU A 179 12.29 3.83 -18.95
N ALA A 180 13.57 3.97 -18.65
CA ALA A 180 14.03 4.54 -17.38
C ALA A 180 13.38 5.89 -17.03
N ASN A 181 13.22 6.16 -15.71
CA ASN A 181 12.69 7.39 -15.14
C ASN A 181 11.26 7.71 -15.65
N ALA A 182 10.36 6.75 -15.52
CA ALA A 182 8.97 6.86 -16.00
C ALA A 182 8.87 7.31 -17.48
N GLY A 183 9.81 6.84 -18.30
CA GLY A 183 9.86 7.16 -19.73
C GLY A 183 8.72 6.56 -20.54
N HIS A 184 8.84 6.55 -21.86
CA HIS A 184 7.80 6.00 -22.73
C HIS A 184 7.48 4.55 -22.38
N SER A 185 6.20 4.21 -22.47
CA SER A 185 5.69 2.85 -22.28
C SER A 185 6.30 1.88 -23.28
N VAL A 186 6.44 0.61 -22.93
CA VAL A 186 7.01 -0.43 -23.82
C VAL A 186 6.04 -1.58 -24.02
N VAL A 187 5.91 -2.04 -25.27
CA VAL A 187 5.11 -3.22 -25.61
C VAL A 187 5.80 -4.48 -25.07
N ILE A 188 5.11 -5.24 -24.23
CA ILE A 188 5.63 -6.46 -23.63
C ILE A 188 4.97 -7.69 -24.22
N ASN A 189 5.78 -8.65 -24.66
CA ASN A 189 5.33 -9.97 -25.08
C ASN A 189 5.11 -10.86 -23.86
N PRO A 190 3.85 -11.21 -23.52
CA PRO A 190 3.58 -12.04 -22.33
C PRO A 190 4.22 -13.44 -22.39
N ALA A 191 4.50 -13.95 -23.59
CA ALA A 191 5.15 -15.26 -23.74
C ALA A 191 6.61 -15.30 -23.27
N LYS A 192 7.25 -14.14 -23.08
CA LYS A 192 8.61 -14.02 -22.53
C LYS A 192 8.64 -13.96 -21.00
N LEU A 193 7.49 -13.74 -20.37
CA LEU A 193 7.40 -13.64 -18.91
C LEU A 193 7.41 -15.03 -18.25
N ARG A 194 7.85 -15.09 -17.00
CA ARG A 194 7.73 -16.29 -16.18
C ARG A 194 6.26 -16.57 -15.91
N LYS A 195 5.93 -17.84 -15.70
CA LYS A 195 4.64 -18.23 -15.11
C LYS A 195 4.86 -18.37 -13.60
N PRO A 196 4.27 -17.50 -12.79
CA PRO A 196 4.48 -17.59 -11.34
C PRO A 196 3.90 -18.91 -10.81
N SER A 197 4.62 -19.55 -9.90
CA SER A 197 4.09 -20.57 -9.01
C SER A 197 3.97 -20.00 -7.61
N ARG A 198 3.07 -20.51 -6.81
CA ARG A 198 2.88 -20.03 -5.43
C ARG A 198 3.65 -20.91 -4.44
N ALA A 199 3.80 -20.41 -3.21
CA ALA A 199 4.29 -21.21 -2.09
C ALA A 199 3.42 -22.47 -1.94
N LYS A 200 4.04 -23.59 -1.52
CA LYS A 200 3.36 -24.89 -1.40
C LYS A 200 2.37 -24.91 -0.25
N THR A 201 2.76 -24.28 0.87
CA THR A 201 1.93 -24.18 2.06
C THR A 201 1.09 -22.91 1.98
N GLN A 202 -0.22 -23.08 1.94
CA GLN A 202 -1.17 -21.97 2.03
C GLN A 202 -1.52 -21.79 3.51
N VAL A 203 -1.00 -20.72 4.10
CA VAL A 203 -1.18 -20.41 5.52
C VAL A 203 -2.50 -19.64 5.71
N PRO A 204 -3.39 -19.99 6.65
CA PRO A 204 -4.55 -19.15 6.99
C PRO A 204 -4.14 -17.75 7.44
N LEU A 205 -4.99 -16.76 7.19
CA LEU A 205 -4.71 -15.35 7.53
C LEU A 205 -4.35 -15.16 9.02
N SER A 206 -5.07 -15.85 9.92
CA SER A 206 -4.81 -15.84 11.37
C SER A 206 -3.41 -16.34 11.75
N GLN A 207 -2.82 -17.22 10.94
CA GLN A 207 -1.49 -17.81 11.16
C GLN A 207 -0.36 -17.06 10.47
N ALA A 208 -0.65 -15.97 9.75
CA ALA A 208 0.34 -15.20 9.05
C ALA A 208 1.34 -14.53 10.02
N ILE A 209 2.62 -14.71 9.72
CA ILE A 209 3.74 -14.01 10.37
C ILE A 209 4.44 -13.24 9.26
N LEU A 210 4.20 -11.94 9.21
CA LEU A 210 4.67 -11.03 8.19
C LEU A 210 6.02 -10.43 8.57
N TYR A 211 6.94 -10.35 7.62
CA TYR A 211 8.26 -9.75 7.79
C TYR A 211 8.45 -8.64 6.74
N GLU A 212 8.39 -7.39 7.17
CA GLU A 212 8.52 -6.22 6.30
C GLU A 212 9.97 -6.02 5.87
N MET A 213 10.18 -5.82 4.57
CA MET A 213 11.51 -5.63 3.98
C MET A 213 11.48 -4.56 2.88
N SER A 214 12.56 -3.77 2.78
CA SER A 214 12.87 -2.97 1.59
C SER A 214 13.84 -3.74 0.70
N VAL A 215 13.63 -3.71 -0.62
CA VAL A 215 14.55 -4.30 -1.61
C VAL A 215 15.96 -3.75 -1.42
N ARG A 216 16.05 -2.43 -1.23
CA ARG A 216 17.31 -1.72 -1.11
C ARG A 216 18.00 -2.00 0.22
N ASP A 217 17.31 -1.79 1.33
CA ASP A 217 17.85 -1.93 2.67
C ASP A 217 18.39 -3.32 2.94
N PHE A 218 17.68 -4.34 2.45
CA PHE A 218 17.94 -5.75 2.75
C PHE A 218 19.32 -6.21 2.32
N SER A 219 19.80 -5.76 1.16
CA SER A 219 21.03 -6.26 0.56
C SER A 219 22.14 -5.20 0.41
N TRP A 220 21.90 -3.94 0.86
CA TRP A 220 22.79 -2.82 0.57
C TRP A 220 24.11 -2.85 1.32
N GLN A 221 24.17 -3.39 2.53
CA GLN A 221 25.38 -3.39 3.34
C GLN A 221 26.51 -4.14 2.65
N LYS A 222 27.61 -3.44 2.39
CA LYS A 222 28.77 -3.96 1.64
C LYS A 222 29.41 -5.18 2.29
N GLU A 223 29.54 -5.16 3.62
CA GLU A 223 30.17 -6.22 4.42
C GLU A 223 29.37 -7.53 4.39
N ALA A 224 28.11 -7.47 4.03
CA ALA A 224 27.23 -8.65 3.93
C ALA A 224 27.56 -9.53 2.71
N GLY A 225 28.24 -8.98 1.69
CA GLY A 225 28.75 -9.75 0.55
C GLY A 225 27.71 -10.11 -0.51
N PHE A 226 26.59 -9.37 -0.58
CA PHE A 226 25.64 -9.50 -1.69
C PHE A 226 26.28 -9.11 -3.01
N GLN A 227 25.98 -9.86 -4.09
CA GLN A 227 26.52 -9.59 -5.43
C GLN A 227 25.71 -8.49 -6.14
N HIS A 228 24.43 -8.37 -5.82
CA HIS A 228 23.50 -7.40 -6.41
C HIS A 228 22.85 -6.56 -5.31
N PRO A 229 23.63 -5.71 -4.60
CA PRO A 229 23.09 -4.91 -3.49
C PRO A 229 22.00 -3.92 -3.98
N GLY A 230 20.91 -3.84 -3.25
CA GLY A 230 19.79 -2.93 -3.53
C GLY A 230 18.96 -3.27 -4.76
N GLN A 231 19.15 -4.46 -5.36
CA GLN A 231 18.42 -4.89 -6.56
C GLN A 231 17.47 -6.06 -6.28
N TYR A 232 16.50 -6.28 -7.17
CA TYR A 232 15.61 -7.45 -7.10
C TYR A 232 16.38 -8.76 -6.98
N ARG A 233 17.50 -8.91 -7.70
CA ARG A 233 18.37 -10.08 -7.61
C ARG A 233 18.95 -10.31 -6.22
N GLY A 234 19.26 -9.23 -5.50
CA GLY A 234 19.78 -9.32 -4.13
C GLY A 234 18.82 -9.98 -3.15
N LEU A 235 17.51 -9.93 -3.42
CA LEU A 235 16.48 -10.57 -2.57
C LEU A 235 16.61 -12.11 -2.56
N SER A 236 17.05 -12.72 -3.65
CA SER A 236 17.20 -14.18 -3.78
C SER A 236 18.58 -14.71 -3.43
N GLU A 237 19.50 -13.84 -3.07
CA GLU A 237 20.86 -14.24 -2.67
C GLU A 237 20.92 -14.72 -1.23
N SER A 238 21.85 -15.63 -0.95
CA SER A 238 22.13 -16.17 0.39
C SER A 238 23.63 -16.10 0.70
N PRO A 239 24.21 -14.90 0.83
CA PRO A 239 25.62 -14.79 1.22
C PRO A 239 25.83 -15.24 2.66
N ARG A 240 27.08 -15.36 3.07
CA ARG A 240 27.46 -15.73 4.44
C ARG A 240 28.36 -14.66 5.05
N LEU A 241 28.08 -14.31 6.29
CA LEU A 241 28.95 -13.49 7.12
C LEU A 241 29.48 -14.35 8.27
N GLN A 242 30.75 -14.77 8.22
CA GLN A 242 31.30 -15.82 9.06
C GLN A 242 30.44 -17.11 8.98
N ASP A 243 29.90 -17.59 10.09
CA ASP A 243 29.07 -18.81 10.14
C ASP A 243 27.56 -18.53 9.94
N MET A 244 27.15 -17.26 9.84
CA MET A 244 25.75 -16.87 9.71
C MET A 244 25.35 -16.81 8.23
N SER A 245 24.26 -17.49 7.86
CA SER A 245 23.61 -17.32 6.54
C SER A 245 22.79 -16.04 6.54
N LEU A 246 22.89 -15.26 5.47
CA LEU A 246 22.17 -14.01 5.26
C LEU A 246 21.14 -14.16 4.13
N GLY A 247 20.48 -13.08 3.79
CA GLY A 247 19.60 -13.03 2.63
C GLY A 247 18.41 -13.98 2.72
N LEU A 248 18.08 -14.66 1.64
CA LEU A 248 16.94 -15.59 1.57
C LEU A 248 17.02 -16.71 2.61
N ASP A 249 18.21 -17.31 2.79
CA ASP A 249 18.37 -18.37 3.80
C ASP A 249 18.19 -17.86 5.22
N TYR A 250 18.54 -16.60 5.49
CA TYR A 250 18.25 -15.97 6.79
C TYR A 250 16.74 -15.91 7.05
N VAL A 251 15.97 -15.36 6.10
CA VAL A 251 14.51 -15.24 6.22
C VAL A 251 13.86 -16.61 6.38
N LYS A 252 14.30 -17.60 5.59
CA LYS A 252 13.85 -18.99 5.71
C LYS A 252 14.12 -19.58 7.09
N ASN A 253 15.31 -19.36 7.65
CA ASN A 253 15.72 -19.88 8.95
C ASN A 253 15.03 -19.14 10.10
N LEU A 254 14.66 -17.86 9.94
CA LEU A 254 13.86 -17.11 10.89
C LEU A 254 12.46 -17.73 11.05
N GLY A 255 11.92 -18.33 9.96
CA GLY A 255 10.72 -19.13 9.99
C GLY A 255 9.42 -18.37 9.77
N VAL A 256 9.48 -17.11 9.34
CA VAL A 256 8.31 -16.31 8.97
C VAL A 256 7.56 -16.94 7.80
N THR A 257 6.27 -16.67 7.68
CA THR A 257 5.41 -17.27 6.64
C THR A 257 5.30 -16.38 5.39
N HIS A 258 5.44 -15.08 5.58
CA HIS A 258 5.30 -14.07 4.54
C HIS A 258 6.40 -13.03 4.64
N ILE A 259 6.86 -12.54 3.50
CA ILE A 259 7.55 -11.25 3.43
C ILE A 259 6.59 -10.21 2.86
N GLN A 260 6.67 -8.98 3.38
CA GLN A 260 6.07 -7.79 2.79
C GLN A 260 7.17 -6.94 2.19
N LEU A 261 7.13 -6.72 0.89
CA LEU A 261 8.06 -5.84 0.21
C LEU A 261 7.48 -4.43 0.16
N MET A 262 8.25 -3.44 0.65
CA MET A 262 7.94 -2.02 0.50
C MET A 262 7.76 -1.66 -0.98
N PRO A 263 7.24 -0.47 -1.35
CA PRO A 263 6.79 -0.19 -2.72
C PRO A 263 7.77 -0.59 -3.82
N LEU A 264 7.25 -1.23 -4.86
CA LEU A 264 8.02 -1.82 -5.97
C LEU A 264 7.68 -1.22 -7.34
N TYR A 265 6.56 -0.48 -7.44
CA TYR A 265 6.20 0.18 -8.69
C TYR A 265 7.07 1.43 -8.89
N ASP A 266 7.07 1.92 -10.13
CA ASP A 266 7.83 3.07 -10.59
C ASP A 266 7.48 4.33 -9.77
N PHE A 267 8.46 4.87 -9.05
CA PHE A 267 8.34 6.03 -8.17
C PHE A 267 9.29 7.15 -8.60
N GLY A 268 8.96 8.41 -8.26
CA GLY A 268 9.51 9.57 -8.95
C GLY A 268 10.76 10.17 -8.35
N SER A 269 11.11 9.87 -7.11
CA SER A 269 12.16 10.59 -6.37
C SER A 269 13.58 10.07 -6.56
N VAL A 270 13.76 8.94 -7.25
CA VAL A 270 15.08 8.32 -7.48
C VAL A 270 15.38 8.27 -8.98
N ASP A 271 16.57 8.72 -9.38
CA ASP A 271 17.07 8.54 -10.75
C ASP A 271 17.45 7.07 -10.97
N GLU A 272 16.70 6.36 -11.79
CA GLU A 272 16.94 4.94 -12.09
C GLU A 272 18.31 4.65 -12.71
N TRP A 273 19.00 5.66 -13.30
CA TRP A 273 20.37 5.54 -13.80
C TRP A 273 21.43 5.65 -12.72
N LYS A 274 21.09 6.26 -11.60
CA LYS A 274 21.99 6.53 -10.49
C LYS A 274 21.30 6.32 -9.15
N PRO A 275 20.74 5.12 -8.91
CA PRO A 275 19.93 4.87 -7.73
C PRO A 275 20.69 5.11 -6.42
N GLU A 276 22.04 5.01 -6.44
CA GLU A 276 22.90 5.27 -5.28
C GLU A 276 22.98 6.76 -4.90
N ALA A 277 22.56 7.67 -5.77
CA ALA A 277 22.68 9.12 -5.52
C ALA A 277 21.68 9.64 -4.50
N VAL A 278 20.49 9.05 -4.46
CA VAL A 278 19.38 9.46 -3.58
C VAL A 278 18.70 8.21 -3.03
N TYR A 279 18.39 8.24 -1.74
CA TYR A 279 17.56 7.22 -1.11
C TYR A 279 16.12 7.68 -1.01
N ASN A 280 15.18 6.77 -1.28
CA ASN A 280 13.76 6.96 -0.95
C ASN A 280 13.10 5.59 -0.70
N TRP A 281 12.04 5.57 0.13
CA TRP A 281 11.26 4.36 0.36
C TRP A 281 10.36 3.96 -0.82
N GLY A 282 10.03 4.92 -1.71
CA GLY A 282 9.19 4.67 -2.89
C GLY A 282 7.70 4.95 -2.72
N TYR A 283 7.27 5.70 -1.70
CA TYR A 283 5.86 6.09 -1.51
C TYR A 283 5.48 7.33 -2.32
N ASP A 284 6.03 7.48 -3.50
CA ASP A 284 5.78 8.58 -4.44
C ASP A 284 5.53 8.06 -5.87
N PRO A 285 4.40 7.31 -6.08
CA PRO A 285 4.15 6.57 -7.30
C PRO A 285 3.95 7.46 -8.54
N VAL A 286 4.56 7.03 -9.66
CA VAL A 286 4.40 7.64 -10.98
C VAL A 286 3.67 6.70 -11.93
N GLN A 287 3.93 5.40 -11.87
CA GLN A 287 3.26 4.38 -12.68
C GLN A 287 2.90 3.15 -11.82
N TYR A 288 1.61 2.92 -11.57
CA TYR A 288 1.15 1.84 -10.68
C TYR A 288 1.37 0.42 -11.21
N ASN A 289 1.58 0.24 -12.52
CA ASN A 289 1.64 -1.08 -13.15
C ASN A 289 3.04 -1.48 -13.63
N VAL A 290 4.04 -0.62 -13.42
CA VAL A 290 5.42 -0.82 -13.87
C VAL A 290 6.30 -1.07 -12.65
N PRO A 291 7.13 -2.12 -12.60
CA PRO A 291 8.14 -2.26 -11.55
C PRO A 291 9.20 -1.17 -11.66
N ASP A 292 9.70 -0.67 -10.55
CA ASP A 292 10.72 0.36 -10.50
C ASP A 292 12.05 -0.11 -11.11
N GLY A 293 12.63 0.71 -11.95
CA GLY A 293 13.86 0.37 -12.65
C GLY A 293 15.13 0.57 -11.82
N SER A 294 15.07 1.33 -10.71
CA SER A 294 16.20 1.52 -9.82
C SER A 294 16.63 0.24 -9.11
N PHE A 295 15.71 -0.72 -8.97
CA PHE A 295 15.96 -2.04 -8.40
C PHE A 295 16.39 -3.08 -9.45
N SER A 296 16.41 -2.73 -10.75
CA SER A 296 16.80 -3.64 -11.81
C SER A 296 18.28 -3.49 -12.19
N SER A 297 18.84 -4.53 -12.81
CA SER A 297 20.21 -4.47 -13.32
C SER A 297 20.40 -3.53 -14.51
N ASN A 298 19.32 -3.20 -15.22
CA ASN A 298 19.33 -2.28 -16.35
C ASN A 298 17.95 -1.61 -16.51
N PRO A 299 17.82 -0.34 -16.13
CA PRO A 299 16.53 0.36 -16.17
C PRO A 299 16.00 0.58 -17.60
N ASN A 300 16.83 0.52 -18.63
CA ASN A 300 16.40 0.63 -20.04
C ASN A 300 16.07 -0.71 -20.70
N ASP A 301 16.37 -1.83 -20.07
CA ASP A 301 15.86 -3.11 -20.54
C ASP A 301 14.45 -3.32 -19.97
N PRO A 302 13.40 -3.21 -20.79
CA PRO A 302 12.02 -3.28 -20.32
C PRO A 302 11.66 -4.65 -19.72
N TYR A 303 12.48 -5.67 -19.97
CA TYR A 303 12.29 -7.00 -19.41
C TYR A 303 13.07 -7.22 -18.12
N ALA A 304 14.20 -6.55 -17.90
CA ALA A 304 15.04 -6.74 -16.72
C ALA A 304 14.22 -6.53 -15.43
N ARG A 305 13.54 -5.37 -15.30
CA ARG A 305 12.72 -5.05 -14.12
C ARG A 305 11.61 -6.07 -13.84
N ILE A 306 11.01 -6.66 -14.91
CA ILE A 306 9.95 -7.66 -14.77
C ILE A 306 10.53 -9.02 -14.36
N LEU A 307 11.49 -9.53 -15.15
CA LEU A 307 12.01 -10.88 -14.97
C LEU A 307 12.79 -11.05 -13.67
N GLU A 308 13.56 -10.02 -13.28
CA GLU A 308 14.32 -10.05 -12.03
C GLU A 308 13.40 -10.04 -10.80
N LEU A 309 12.32 -9.26 -10.83
CA LEU A 309 11.30 -9.30 -9.78
C LEU A 309 10.56 -10.65 -9.75
N GLN A 310 10.20 -11.19 -10.93
CA GLN A 310 9.59 -12.53 -11.01
C GLN A 310 10.51 -13.62 -10.44
N ASP A 311 11.80 -13.58 -10.78
CA ASP A 311 12.78 -14.55 -10.30
C ASP A 311 12.99 -14.42 -8.77
N ALA A 312 12.97 -13.19 -8.23
CA ALA A 312 13.05 -12.95 -6.78
C ALA A 312 11.84 -13.52 -6.03
N ILE A 313 10.62 -13.22 -6.50
CA ILE A 313 9.38 -13.75 -5.89
C ILE A 313 9.36 -15.29 -5.95
N GLN A 314 9.76 -15.88 -7.09
CA GLN A 314 9.81 -17.33 -7.25
C GLN A 314 10.78 -17.96 -6.25
N ALA A 315 11.93 -17.33 -5.95
CA ALA A 315 12.88 -17.85 -4.97
C ALA A 315 12.28 -17.93 -3.56
N TYR A 316 11.45 -16.96 -3.16
CA TYR A 316 10.71 -17.03 -1.89
C TYR A 316 9.64 -18.11 -1.91
N HIS A 317 8.88 -18.25 -3.00
CA HIS A 317 7.90 -19.34 -3.15
C HIS A 317 8.55 -20.73 -3.09
N ASP A 318 9.73 -20.88 -3.70
CA ASP A 318 10.50 -22.13 -3.64
C ASP A 318 11.02 -22.43 -2.22
N ALA A 319 11.21 -21.40 -1.40
CA ALA A 319 11.52 -21.50 0.01
C ALA A 319 10.27 -21.67 0.91
N ASP A 320 9.08 -21.78 0.32
CA ASP A 320 7.77 -21.91 0.98
C ASP A 320 7.38 -20.65 1.80
N ILE A 321 7.74 -19.47 1.29
CA ILE A 321 7.42 -18.16 1.87
C ILE A 321 6.57 -17.38 0.86
N SER A 322 5.42 -16.92 1.30
CA SER A 322 4.53 -16.06 0.50
C SER A 322 5.06 -14.62 0.42
N VAL A 323 4.69 -13.90 -0.65
CA VAL A 323 5.17 -12.54 -0.89
C VAL A 323 4.00 -11.56 -1.00
N VAL A 324 4.03 -10.52 -0.18
CA VAL A 324 3.06 -9.43 -0.14
C VAL A 324 3.69 -8.16 -0.71
N MET A 325 2.94 -7.42 -1.51
CA MET A 325 3.36 -6.13 -2.05
C MET A 325 2.72 -4.97 -1.29
N ASP A 326 3.52 -3.98 -0.96
CA ASP A 326 3.04 -2.69 -0.47
C ASP A 326 2.59 -1.81 -1.63
N VAL A 327 1.36 -1.32 -1.59
CA VAL A 327 0.73 -0.56 -2.69
C VAL A 327 0.18 0.78 -2.21
N VAL A 328 0.44 1.83 -3.00
CA VAL A 328 0.04 3.22 -2.71
C VAL A 328 -0.95 3.68 -3.76
N TYR A 329 -2.24 3.36 -3.59
CA TYR A 329 -3.30 3.81 -4.50
C TYR A 329 -4.05 5.04 -3.99
N ASN A 330 -3.60 5.60 -2.88
CA ASN A 330 -4.24 6.73 -2.22
C ASN A 330 -3.79 8.10 -2.76
N HIS A 331 -2.58 8.19 -3.34
CA HIS A 331 -2.04 9.41 -3.96
C HIS A 331 -1.06 9.08 -5.10
N VAL A 332 -0.58 10.11 -5.78
CA VAL A 332 0.51 10.05 -6.78
C VAL A 332 1.55 11.13 -6.50
N TYR A 333 2.75 10.96 -7.02
CA TYR A 333 3.87 11.87 -6.78
C TYR A 333 3.57 13.32 -7.20
N HIS A 334 3.21 13.53 -8.47
CA HIS A 334 2.85 14.85 -8.99
C HIS A 334 1.50 14.78 -9.71
N ALA A 335 0.48 15.32 -9.07
CA ALA A 335 -0.88 15.26 -9.56
C ALA A 335 -1.06 15.83 -10.98
N GLU A 336 -0.42 16.97 -11.29
CA GLU A 336 -0.57 17.69 -12.57
C GLU A 336 0.06 16.96 -13.75
N THR A 337 1.06 16.13 -13.50
CA THR A 337 1.80 15.40 -14.54
C THR A 337 1.35 13.96 -14.70
N TYR A 338 0.52 13.46 -13.78
CA TYR A 338 0.04 12.09 -13.83
C TYR A 338 -0.81 11.82 -15.07
N ALA A 339 -0.67 10.63 -15.65
CA ALA A 339 -1.28 10.30 -16.93
C ALA A 339 -2.80 10.51 -16.97
N PHE A 340 -3.53 10.07 -15.94
CA PHE A 340 -4.99 10.24 -15.90
C PHE A 340 -5.43 11.70 -15.81
N GLU A 341 -4.70 12.55 -15.07
CA GLU A 341 -5.03 13.98 -15.00
C GLU A 341 -4.80 14.67 -16.35
N LYS A 342 -3.75 14.27 -17.08
CA LYS A 342 -3.55 14.77 -18.45
C LYS A 342 -4.66 14.32 -19.39
N ILE A 343 -5.13 13.06 -19.27
CA ILE A 343 -6.14 12.47 -20.16
C ILE A 343 -7.54 13.01 -19.85
N VAL A 344 -7.93 13.06 -18.56
CA VAL A 344 -9.24 13.52 -18.09
C VAL A 344 -9.06 14.46 -16.90
N PRO A 345 -8.70 15.74 -17.14
CA PRO A 345 -8.48 16.71 -16.07
C PRO A 345 -9.69 16.80 -15.11
N GLY A 346 -9.39 16.75 -13.80
CA GLY A 346 -10.39 16.85 -12.74
C GLY A 346 -11.15 15.57 -12.42
N TYR A 347 -10.83 14.42 -13.05
CA TYR A 347 -11.51 13.14 -12.80
C TYR A 347 -10.82 12.28 -11.74
N PHE A 348 -9.50 12.21 -11.75
CA PHE A 348 -8.75 11.22 -10.98
C PHE A 348 -8.62 11.54 -9.49
N TYR A 349 -8.73 12.82 -9.12
CA TYR A 349 -8.58 13.27 -7.73
C TYR A 349 -9.89 13.69 -7.08
N ARG A 350 -9.90 13.73 -5.74
CA ARG A 350 -11.00 14.28 -4.95
C ARG A 350 -10.91 15.79 -4.83
N TYR A 351 -12.07 16.41 -4.72
CA TYR A 351 -12.22 17.85 -4.53
C TYR A 351 -13.24 18.09 -3.41
N ASN A 352 -13.06 19.16 -2.66
CA ASN A 352 -14.02 19.61 -1.66
C ASN A 352 -15.16 20.42 -2.32
N GLU A 353 -16.08 20.94 -1.49
CA GLU A 353 -17.23 21.74 -1.98
C GLU A 353 -16.80 23.07 -2.63
N GLU A 354 -15.62 23.60 -2.29
CA GLU A 354 -15.03 24.79 -2.89
C GLU A 354 -14.25 24.50 -4.16
N GLU A 355 -14.31 23.29 -4.71
CA GLU A 355 -13.59 22.84 -5.91
C GLU A 355 -12.05 22.88 -5.75
N ILE A 356 -11.58 22.75 -4.51
CA ILE A 356 -10.16 22.63 -4.19
C ILE A 356 -9.84 21.13 -4.05
N ARG A 357 -8.77 20.67 -4.70
CA ARG A 357 -8.27 19.29 -4.56
C ARG A 357 -7.95 18.99 -3.10
N THR A 358 -8.47 17.88 -2.57
CA THR A 358 -8.22 17.46 -1.20
C THR A 358 -6.81 16.87 -1.05
N ASP A 359 -6.28 16.94 0.17
CA ASP A 359 -4.96 16.46 0.56
C ASP A 359 -5.02 15.80 1.95
N GLY A 360 -5.91 14.83 2.09
CA GLY A 360 -6.03 14.03 3.32
C GLY A 360 -4.87 13.06 3.50
N THR A 361 -4.14 12.76 2.43
CA THR A 361 -2.92 11.96 2.44
C THR A 361 -1.70 12.74 2.95
N PHE A 362 -1.74 14.07 2.96
CA PHE A 362 -0.59 14.96 3.20
C PHE A 362 0.54 14.81 2.16
N CYS A 363 0.20 14.27 0.98
CA CYS A 363 1.11 14.08 -0.16
C CYS A 363 0.73 14.95 -1.38
N GLY A 364 -0.15 15.96 -1.18
CA GLY A 364 -0.57 16.94 -2.18
C GLY A 364 -1.80 16.54 -3.01
N ASN A 365 -2.32 15.32 -2.85
CA ASN A 365 -3.52 14.87 -3.55
C ASN A 365 -4.13 13.61 -2.93
N ASP A 366 -5.46 13.46 -3.09
CA ASP A 366 -6.21 12.24 -2.77
C ASP A 366 -6.78 11.64 -4.05
N VAL A 367 -6.48 10.38 -4.33
CA VAL A 367 -7.06 9.64 -5.46
C VAL A 367 -8.54 9.35 -5.21
N ALA A 368 -9.39 9.64 -6.19
CA ALA A 368 -10.83 9.43 -6.13
C ALA A 368 -11.20 7.97 -6.42
N SER A 369 -10.83 7.05 -5.53
CA SER A 369 -11.04 5.60 -5.68
C SER A 369 -12.52 5.21 -5.87
N GLU A 370 -13.45 6.04 -5.42
CA GLU A 370 -14.89 5.87 -5.58
C GLU A 370 -15.39 6.02 -7.01
N ARG A 371 -14.60 6.63 -7.93
CA ARG A 371 -14.99 6.79 -9.34
C ARG A 371 -14.79 5.49 -10.09
N SER A 372 -15.73 5.17 -10.97
CA SER A 372 -15.79 3.86 -11.63
C SER A 372 -14.52 3.48 -12.37
N MET A 373 -13.93 4.41 -13.15
CA MET A 373 -12.72 4.10 -13.92
C MET A 373 -11.47 4.11 -13.05
N VAL A 374 -11.42 4.87 -11.96
CA VAL A 374 -10.32 4.81 -10.97
C VAL A 374 -10.37 3.48 -10.23
N ARG A 375 -11.55 3.07 -9.75
CA ARG A 375 -11.76 1.75 -9.13
C ARG A 375 -11.35 0.62 -10.06
N ASN A 376 -11.82 0.63 -11.32
CA ASN A 376 -11.47 -0.37 -12.31
C ASN A 376 -9.95 -0.42 -12.55
N TYR A 377 -9.29 0.72 -12.57
CA TYR A 377 -7.84 0.81 -12.73
C TYR A 377 -7.11 0.17 -11.54
N ILE A 378 -7.49 0.49 -10.31
CA ILE A 378 -6.89 -0.11 -9.10
C ILE A 378 -7.12 -1.64 -9.09
N LYS A 379 -8.34 -2.09 -9.38
CA LYS A 379 -8.67 -3.53 -9.47
C LYS A 379 -7.82 -4.25 -10.52
N GLN A 380 -7.67 -3.68 -11.72
CA GLN A 380 -6.85 -4.26 -12.78
C GLN A 380 -5.36 -4.24 -12.42
N SER A 381 -4.91 -3.21 -11.71
CA SER A 381 -3.53 -3.10 -11.23
C SER A 381 -3.20 -4.22 -10.23
N VAL A 382 -3.97 -4.38 -9.16
CA VAL A 382 -3.72 -5.46 -8.19
C VAL A 382 -3.84 -6.85 -8.83
N ARG A 383 -4.79 -7.04 -9.75
CA ARG A 383 -4.92 -8.28 -10.52
C ARG A 383 -3.68 -8.56 -11.37
N GLN A 384 -3.14 -7.55 -12.06
CA GLN A 384 -1.91 -7.69 -12.84
C GLN A 384 -0.73 -8.12 -11.96
N TRP A 385 -0.56 -7.53 -10.77
CA TRP A 385 0.50 -7.89 -9.84
C TRP A 385 0.39 -9.36 -9.38
N VAL A 386 -0.83 -9.86 -9.18
CA VAL A 386 -1.05 -11.29 -8.88
C VAL A 386 -0.76 -12.16 -10.09
N GLU A 387 -1.34 -11.85 -11.27
CA GLU A 387 -1.26 -12.72 -12.46
C GLU A 387 0.13 -12.77 -13.10
N VAL A 388 0.86 -11.64 -13.09
CA VAL A 388 2.17 -11.53 -13.71
C VAL A 388 3.28 -11.94 -12.77
N TYR A 389 3.21 -11.53 -11.51
CA TYR A 389 4.32 -11.71 -10.56
C TYR A 389 4.06 -12.79 -9.51
N GLY A 390 2.82 -13.15 -9.27
CA GLY A 390 2.46 -14.18 -8.29
C GLY A 390 2.35 -13.67 -6.85
N PHE A 391 2.17 -12.37 -6.62
CA PHE A 391 1.98 -11.85 -5.26
C PHE A 391 0.83 -12.55 -4.54
N ASP A 392 1.02 -12.88 -3.28
CA ASP A 392 0.07 -13.58 -2.42
C ASP A 392 -0.81 -12.62 -1.61
N GLY A 393 -0.53 -11.33 -1.65
CA GLY A 393 -1.29 -10.32 -0.93
C GLY A 393 -0.82 -8.90 -1.17
N PHE A 394 -1.54 -7.95 -0.54
CA PHE A 394 -1.27 -6.53 -0.64
C PHE A 394 -1.43 -5.84 0.72
N ARG A 395 -0.45 -5.00 1.05
CA ARG A 395 -0.58 -3.98 2.09
C ARG A 395 -0.96 -2.67 1.42
N PHE A 396 -2.11 -2.10 1.79
CA PHE A 396 -2.56 -0.81 1.26
C PHE A 396 -2.08 0.32 2.17
N ASP A 397 -1.18 1.13 1.64
CA ASP A 397 -0.75 2.38 2.25
C ASP A 397 -1.95 3.30 2.42
N LEU A 398 -2.06 3.98 3.59
CA LEU A 398 -3.17 4.87 3.94
C LEU A 398 -4.54 4.34 3.46
N MET A 399 -4.82 3.05 3.68
CA MET A 399 -6.06 2.39 3.27
C MET A 399 -7.31 3.14 3.74
N GLY A 400 -7.21 3.84 4.86
CA GLY A 400 -8.28 4.65 5.42
C GLY A 400 -8.76 5.82 4.54
N ILE A 401 -8.03 6.16 3.49
CA ILE A 401 -8.41 7.17 2.47
C ILE A 401 -9.16 6.52 1.29
N ILE A 402 -8.96 5.23 1.04
CA ILE A 402 -9.63 4.49 -0.04
C ILE A 402 -11.09 4.24 0.36
N ASP A 403 -12.02 4.29 -0.60
CA ASP A 403 -13.42 4.00 -0.30
C ASP A 403 -13.65 2.51 -0.05
N SER A 404 -14.54 2.20 0.91
CA SER A 404 -14.85 0.82 1.32
C SER A 404 -15.35 -0.05 0.18
N LYS A 405 -16.11 0.50 -0.78
CA LYS A 405 -16.63 -0.26 -1.92
C LYS A 405 -15.49 -0.73 -2.84
N THR A 406 -14.47 0.09 -3.07
CA THR A 406 -13.29 -0.31 -3.84
C THR A 406 -12.56 -1.46 -3.16
N MET A 407 -12.35 -1.40 -1.85
CA MET A 407 -11.72 -2.49 -1.10
C MET A 407 -12.56 -3.78 -1.11
N GLN A 408 -13.89 -3.67 -0.98
CA GLN A 408 -14.81 -4.81 -1.10
C GLN A 408 -14.74 -5.48 -2.48
N GLU A 409 -14.73 -4.68 -3.55
CA GLU A 409 -14.68 -5.20 -4.92
C GLU A 409 -13.31 -5.84 -5.23
N ILE A 410 -12.20 -5.28 -4.74
CA ILE A 410 -10.86 -5.88 -4.84
C ILE A 410 -10.86 -7.23 -4.11
N GLN A 411 -11.33 -7.28 -2.87
CA GLN A 411 -11.38 -8.49 -2.07
C GLN A 411 -12.23 -9.58 -2.74
N ALA A 412 -13.43 -9.24 -3.20
CA ALA A 412 -14.33 -10.20 -3.85
C ALA A 412 -13.74 -10.76 -5.16
N GLU A 413 -13.13 -9.92 -6.00
CA GLU A 413 -12.53 -10.34 -7.26
C GLU A 413 -11.29 -11.22 -7.02
N LEU A 414 -10.37 -10.77 -6.19
CA LEU A 414 -9.13 -11.51 -5.93
C LEU A 414 -9.40 -12.83 -5.21
N SER A 415 -10.29 -12.87 -4.21
CA SER A 415 -10.62 -14.10 -3.50
C SER A 415 -11.34 -15.13 -4.37
N SER A 416 -12.08 -14.71 -5.40
CA SER A 416 -12.69 -15.61 -6.36
C SER A 416 -11.67 -16.32 -7.26
N LEU A 417 -10.54 -15.66 -7.52
CA LEU A 417 -9.44 -16.18 -8.36
C LEU A 417 -8.36 -16.87 -7.52
N TYR A 418 -8.13 -16.37 -6.32
CA TYR A 418 -7.05 -16.74 -5.42
C TYR A 418 -7.58 -16.78 -3.97
N PRO A 419 -8.16 -17.91 -3.51
CA PRO A 419 -8.89 -17.99 -2.23
C PRO A 419 -8.11 -17.55 -1.00
N ASN A 420 -6.77 -17.66 -1.02
CA ASN A 420 -5.91 -17.30 0.09
C ASN A 420 -5.11 -16.01 -0.15
N ILE A 421 -5.69 -15.04 -0.86
CA ILE A 421 -5.07 -13.73 -1.05
C ILE A 421 -5.17 -12.91 0.24
N TYR A 422 -4.07 -12.30 0.67
CA TYR A 422 -4.00 -11.48 1.88
C TYR A 422 -4.21 -10.01 1.55
N LEU A 423 -5.18 -9.37 2.20
CA LEU A 423 -5.43 -7.94 2.07
C LEU A 423 -5.42 -7.29 3.46
N TYR A 424 -4.57 -6.31 3.64
CA TYR A 424 -4.52 -5.53 4.86
C TYR A 424 -3.96 -4.13 4.58
N GLY A 425 -4.05 -3.24 5.54
CA GLY A 425 -3.50 -1.91 5.33
C GLY A 425 -3.64 -0.98 6.53
N GLU A 426 -3.20 0.23 6.31
CA GLU A 426 -3.28 1.32 7.28
C GLU A 426 -4.68 1.92 7.28
N GLY A 427 -5.50 1.42 8.18
CA GLY A 427 -6.89 1.85 8.35
C GLY A 427 -7.02 3.08 9.25
N TRP A 428 -6.16 4.07 9.11
CA TRP A 428 -6.24 5.30 9.91
C TRP A 428 -7.49 6.09 9.57
N LYS A 429 -8.11 6.67 10.59
CA LYS A 429 -9.24 7.59 10.40
C LYS A 429 -8.70 8.95 9.96
N MET A 430 -8.81 9.23 8.66
CA MET A 430 -8.29 10.43 8.03
C MET A 430 -9.40 11.21 7.34
N GLY A 431 -9.26 12.55 7.27
CA GLY A 431 -10.20 13.42 6.58
C GLY A 431 -9.87 13.53 5.10
N THR A 432 -10.89 13.39 4.24
CA THR A 432 -10.79 13.58 2.79
C THR A 432 -12.11 14.11 2.24
N GLY A 433 -12.25 14.28 0.92
CA GLY A 433 -13.49 14.72 0.27
C GLY A 433 -14.67 13.73 0.32
N LEU A 434 -14.52 12.57 0.99
CA LEU A 434 -15.60 11.61 1.18
C LEU A 434 -16.10 11.57 2.62
N PRO A 435 -17.39 11.25 2.83
CA PRO A 435 -17.94 10.96 4.16
C PRO A 435 -17.21 9.78 4.80
N GLU A 436 -16.93 9.89 6.10
CA GLU A 436 -16.21 8.89 6.91
C GLU A 436 -16.80 7.47 6.76
N GLN A 437 -18.12 7.34 6.69
CA GLN A 437 -18.82 6.05 6.58
C GLN A 437 -18.53 5.29 5.26
N LYS A 438 -17.95 5.97 4.28
CA LYS A 438 -17.57 5.38 2.99
C LYS A 438 -16.11 5.00 2.90
N LEU A 439 -15.31 5.28 3.92
CA LEU A 439 -13.87 5.08 3.92
C LEU A 439 -13.48 3.73 4.55
N ALA A 440 -12.39 3.13 4.05
CA ALA A 440 -11.90 1.83 4.49
C ALA A 440 -10.98 1.96 5.73
N HIS A 441 -11.41 2.70 6.76
CA HIS A 441 -10.69 2.80 8.01
C HIS A 441 -11.09 1.71 9.02
N GLN A 442 -10.25 1.44 9.99
CA GLN A 442 -10.42 0.34 10.95
C GLN A 442 -11.74 0.36 11.73
N TYR A 443 -12.32 1.55 12.00
CA TYR A 443 -13.64 1.66 12.67
C TYR A 443 -14.83 1.28 11.77
N ASN A 444 -14.59 1.07 10.47
CA ASN A 444 -15.51 0.50 9.49
C ASN A 444 -15.18 -0.97 9.16
N ALA A 445 -14.36 -1.65 9.97
CA ALA A 445 -13.92 -3.02 9.76
C ALA A 445 -15.08 -4.02 9.53
N TYR A 446 -16.25 -3.77 10.12
CA TYR A 446 -17.45 -4.57 9.91
C TYR A 446 -17.95 -4.58 8.45
N GLN A 447 -17.58 -3.59 7.64
CA GLN A 447 -17.88 -3.55 6.20
C GLN A 447 -16.85 -4.31 5.35
N LEU A 448 -15.72 -4.69 5.94
CA LEU A 448 -14.54 -5.20 5.27
C LEU A 448 -14.10 -6.55 5.87
N PRO A 449 -14.98 -7.56 5.88
CA PRO A 449 -14.61 -8.89 6.35
C PRO A 449 -13.45 -9.42 5.49
N ASN A 450 -12.50 -10.14 6.11
CA ASN A 450 -11.28 -10.67 5.47
C ASN A 450 -10.27 -9.60 4.99
N ILE A 451 -10.37 -8.38 5.50
CA ILE A 451 -9.34 -7.35 5.35
C ILE A 451 -8.84 -6.99 6.75
N SER A 452 -7.53 -7.01 6.94
CA SER A 452 -6.89 -6.76 8.24
C SER A 452 -6.37 -5.33 8.31
N PHE A 453 -6.15 -4.85 9.54
CA PHE A 453 -5.74 -3.47 9.81
C PHE A 453 -4.57 -3.45 10.77
N PHE A 454 -3.58 -2.60 10.52
CA PHE A 454 -2.58 -2.27 11.52
C PHE A 454 -3.26 -1.77 12.79
N ASN A 455 -3.05 -2.47 13.90
CA ASN A 455 -3.69 -2.17 15.18
C ASN A 455 -2.84 -1.16 15.96
N ASP A 456 -3.13 0.14 15.80
CA ASP A 456 -2.43 1.21 16.51
C ASP A 456 -2.69 1.20 18.02
N ASP A 457 -3.86 0.73 18.45
CA ASP A 457 -4.20 0.59 19.86
C ASP A 457 -3.30 -0.48 20.55
N TYR A 458 -3.01 -1.58 19.84
CA TYR A 458 -2.03 -2.58 20.29
C TYR A 458 -0.65 -1.95 20.41
N ARG A 459 -0.17 -1.32 19.37
CA ARG A 459 1.15 -0.67 19.30
C ARG A 459 1.32 0.35 20.41
N ASP A 460 0.38 1.29 20.54
CA ASP A 460 0.51 2.45 21.42
C ASP A 460 0.36 2.07 22.89
N THR A 461 -0.53 1.13 23.18
CA THR A 461 -0.72 0.64 24.56
C THR A 461 0.52 -0.11 25.04
N PHE A 462 1.01 -1.09 24.27
CA PHE A 462 2.20 -1.83 24.67
C PHE A 462 3.47 -0.97 24.69
N LYS A 463 3.65 -0.03 23.78
CA LYS A 463 4.77 0.93 23.83
C LYS A 463 4.80 1.70 25.16
N LYS A 464 3.66 2.15 25.66
CA LYS A 464 3.55 2.88 26.94
C LYS A 464 3.88 1.95 28.13
N ILE A 465 3.32 0.74 28.15
CA ILE A 465 3.54 -0.25 29.22
C ILE A 465 5.00 -0.68 29.26
N LEU A 466 5.62 -0.95 28.11
CA LEU A 466 6.99 -1.41 28.01
C LEU A 466 8.01 -0.33 28.41
N LEU A 467 7.66 0.93 28.18
CA LEU A 467 8.44 2.08 28.63
C LEU A 467 8.32 2.28 30.14
N ASN A 468 7.12 2.17 30.69
CA ASN A 468 6.83 2.35 32.11
C ASN A 468 5.72 1.38 32.57
N PRO A 469 6.05 0.24 33.23
CA PRO A 469 5.05 -0.70 33.70
C PRO A 469 4.02 -0.13 34.70
N TYR A 470 4.36 0.95 35.40
CA TYR A 470 3.42 1.62 36.33
C TYR A 470 2.17 2.16 35.58
N TYR A 471 2.26 2.36 34.27
CA TYR A 471 1.14 2.72 33.40
C TYR A 471 -0.04 1.75 33.52
N ILE A 472 0.22 0.46 33.78
CA ILE A 472 -0.83 -0.56 33.98
C ILE A 472 -1.75 -0.18 35.14
N ILE A 473 -1.17 0.20 36.29
CA ILE A 473 -1.92 0.53 37.51
C ILE A 473 -2.54 1.91 37.41
N GLU A 474 -1.74 2.90 37.00
CA GLU A 474 -2.18 4.29 36.90
C GLU A 474 -3.38 4.47 35.98
N HIS A 475 -3.43 3.70 34.88
CA HIS A 475 -4.48 3.79 33.87
C HIS A 475 -5.38 2.56 33.80
N GLN A 476 -5.33 1.68 34.81
CA GLN A 476 -6.19 0.47 34.95
C GLN A 476 -6.19 -0.41 33.68
N GLN A 477 -5.01 -0.70 33.12
CA GLN A 477 -4.86 -1.36 31.82
C GLN A 477 -5.01 -2.88 31.84
N HIS A 478 -5.38 -3.50 32.94
CA HIS A 478 -5.47 -4.96 33.10
C HIS A 478 -6.41 -5.62 32.07
N GLU A 479 -7.63 -5.10 31.93
CA GLU A 479 -8.60 -5.63 30.97
C GLU A 479 -8.17 -5.31 29.53
N LYS A 480 -7.57 -4.13 29.31
CA LYS A 480 -7.07 -3.73 27.98
C LYS A 480 -5.94 -4.65 27.51
N ILE A 481 -5.02 -5.04 28.38
CA ILE A 481 -3.96 -6.01 28.06
C ILE A 481 -4.56 -7.35 27.64
N GLN A 482 -5.56 -7.85 28.38
CA GLN A 482 -6.24 -9.11 28.05
C GLN A 482 -6.93 -9.01 26.70
N ASP A 483 -7.63 -7.91 26.43
CA ASP A 483 -8.29 -7.61 25.16
C ASP A 483 -7.30 -7.64 23.99
N LEU A 484 -6.17 -6.93 24.10
CA LEU A 484 -5.16 -6.87 23.04
C LEU A 484 -4.48 -8.24 22.80
N LEU A 485 -4.20 -9.01 23.85
CA LEU A 485 -3.66 -10.37 23.73
C LEU A 485 -4.67 -11.34 23.09
N SER A 486 -5.96 -11.06 23.19
CA SER A 486 -7.06 -11.82 22.57
C SER A 486 -7.39 -11.37 21.14
N GLY A 487 -6.55 -10.57 20.50
CA GLY A 487 -6.80 -10.04 19.15
C GLY A 487 -7.81 -8.90 19.12
N SER A 488 -7.92 -8.11 20.20
CA SER A 488 -8.81 -6.95 20.36
C SER A 488 -10.30 -7.30 20.27
N ILE A 489 -10.70 -8.35 20.99
CA ILE A 489 -12.08 -8.90 20.98
C ILE A 489 -13.15 -7.88 21.38
N ASN A 490 -12.83 -6.95 22.29
CA ASN A 490 -13.74 -5.90 22.75
C ASN A 490 -13.59 -4.59 21.95
N GLY A 491 -12.80 -4.63 20.85
CA GLY A 491 -12.54 -3.50 19.98
C GLY A 491 -13.60 -3.33 18.88
N HIS A 492 -13.16 -2.80 17.75
CA HIS A 492 -13.99 -2.53 16.57
C HIS A 492 -13.85 -3.61 15.47
N PHE A 493 -12.99 -4.61 15.66
CA PHE A 493 -12.83 -5.72 14.74
C PHE A 493 -13.93 -6.78 14.94
N ILE A 494 -14.30 -7.48 13.88
CA ILE A 494 -15.34 -8.51 13.90
C ILE A 494 -14.79 -9.93 14.11
N ASP A 495 -13.49 -10.10 13.88
CA ASP A 495 -12.74 -11.33 14.18
C ASP A 495 -11.25 -11.03 14.46
N PRO A 496 -10.51 -11.96 15.10
CA PRO A 496 -9.13 -11.70 15.50
C PRO A 496 -8.16 -11.52 14.32
N GLN A 497 -8.45 -12.06 13.15
CA GLN A 497 -7.57 -11.93 11.98
C GLN A 497 -7.60 -10.52 11.38
N GLN A 498 -8.57 -9.67 11.76
CA GLN A 498 -8.55 -8.25 11.39
C GLN A 498 -7.53 -7.45 12.20
N SER A 499 -7.07 -7.94 13.34
CA SER A 499 -6.04 -7.29 14.14
C SER A 499 -4.65 -7.70 13.68
N LEU A 500 -3.91 -6.80 13.03
CA LEU A 500 -2.50 -6.94 12.72
C LEU A 500 -1.67 -6.34 13.86
N ASN A 501 -1.12 -7.21 14.68
CA ASN A 501 -0.37 -6.84 15.88
C ASN A 501 1.08 -6.51 15.54
N TYR A 502 1.55 -5.34 15.97
CA TYR A 502 2.90 -4.86 15.72
C TYR A 502 3.37 -3.86 16.77
N LEU A 503 4.66 -3.60 16.83
CA LEU A 503 5.25 -2.52 17.64
C LEU A 503 6.02 -1.51 16.81
N GLU A 504 6.56 -1.93 15.67
CA GLU A 504 7.27 -1.07 14.73
C GLU A 504 7.03 -1.51 13.29
N CYS A 505 7.16 -0.58 12.36
CA CYS A 505 7.22 -0.76 10.92
C CYS A 505 8.28 0.20 10.36
N HIS A 506 8.36 0.36 9.04
CA HIS A 506 9.30 1.30 8.43
C HIS A 506 9.07 2.75 8.88
N ASP A 507 7.80 3.14 9.16
CA ASP A 507 7.44 4.45 9.69
C ASP A 507 7.84 4.62 11.16
N ASN A 508 8.19 5.84 11.51
CA ASN A 508 8.64 6.26 12.83
C ASN A 508 9.96 5.60 13.28
N ALA A 509 10.39 5.93 14.48
CA ALA A 509 11.57 5.32 15.07
C ALA A 509 11.37 3.82 15.32
N THR A 510 12.43 3.02 15.15
CA THR A 510 12.39 1.61 15.57
C THR A 510 11.98 1.52 17.05
N PHE A 511 11.39 0.41 17.48
CA PHE A 511 10.99 0.30 18.87
C PHE A 511 12.21 0.35 19.81
N TYR A 512 13.33 -0.20 19.38
CA TYR A 512 14.59 -0.08 20.10
C TYR A 512 15.00 1.39 20.30
N ASP A 513 14.95 2.20 19.23
CA ASP A 513 15.28 3.63 19.31
C ASP A 513 14.24 4.42 20.10
N TYR A 514 12.95 4.11 19.93
CA TYR A 514 11.85 4.72 20.67
C TYR A 514 12.07 4.65 22.19
N LEU A 515 12.48 3.48 22.71
CA LEU A 515 12.76 3.30 24.12
C LEU A 515 13.84 4.27 24.63
N ASN A 516 14.90 4.47 23.84
CA ASN A 516 15.96 5.41 24.18
C ASN A 516 15.54 6.88 24.04
N LEU A 517 14.75 7.20 23.00
CA LEU A 517 14.23 8.56 22.78
C LEU A 517 13.30 9.01 23.94
N GLN A 518 12.45 8.11 24.42
CA GLN A 518 11.53 8.39 25.51
C GLN A 518 12.20 8.34 26.89
N ASN A 519 13.25 7.52 27.05
CA ASN A 519 14.04 7.43 28.27
C ASN A 519 15.54 7.41 27.95
N PRO A 520 16.17 8.59 27.79
CA PRO A 520 17.60 8.68 27.43
C PRO A 520 18.56 8.07 28.46
N ASN A 521 18.07 7.80 29.67
CA ASN A 521 18.85 7.16 30.73
C ASN A 521 18.67 5.65 30.83
N ILE A 522 17.88 5.05 29.93
CA ILE A 522 17.68 3.60 29.91
C ILE A 522 19.01 2.87 29.69
N SER A 523 19.32 1.85 30.49
CA SER A 523 20.49 1.05 30.23
C SER A 523 20.35 0.26 28.92
N ARG A 524 21.45 0.03 28.19
CA ARG A 524 21.42 -0.81 26.98
C ARG A 524 20.89 -2.23 27.23
N HIS A 525 21.04 -2.73 28.45
CA HIS A 525 20.51 -4.02 28.87
C HIS A 525 18.98 -3.96 28.98
N ASP A 526 18.46 -2.96 29.67
CA ASP A 526 17.00 -2.80 29.85
C ASP A 526 16.29 -2.46 28.55
N GLN A 527 16.93 -1.63 27.70
CA GLN A 527 16.44 -1.32 26.36
C GLN A 527 16.25 -2.58 25.50
N LYS A 528 17.27 -3.46 25.44
CA LYS A 528 17.16 -4.73 24.72
C LYS A 528 16.14 -5.68 25.35
N ARG A 529 16.07 -5.71 26.67
CA ARG A 529 15.09 -6.54 27.39
C ARG A 529 13.65 -6.11 27.06
N ALA A 530 13.36 -4.81 27.14
CA ALA A 530 12.04 -4.27 26.78
C ALA A 530 11.71 -4.51 25.29
N ALA A 531 12.69 -4.32 24.39
CA ALA A 531 12.49 -4.58 22.96
C ALA A 531 12.22 -6.07 22.66
N SER A 532 12.99 -6.98 23.28
CA SER A 532 12.75 -8.43 23.20
C SER A 532 11.39 -8.82 23.75
N PHE A 533 11.01 -8.27 24.91
CA PHE A 533 9.74 -8.55 25.55
C PHE A 533 8.56 -8.10 24.68
N GLY A 534 8.66 -6.93 24.07
CA GLY A 534 7.65 -6.44 23.13
C GLY A 534 7.43 -7.38 21.94
N LEU A 535 8.51 -7.85 21.32
CA LEU A 535 8.41 -8.80 20.19
C LEU A 535 7.82 -10.15 20.64
N GLN A 536 8.14 -10.62 21.83
CA GLN A 536 7.50 -11.82 22.41
C GLN A 536 5.99 -11.62 22.58
N LEU A 537 5.53 -10.45 23.09
CA LEU A 537 4.10 -10.15 23.23
C LEU A 537 3.38 -10.22 21.87
N VAL A 538 3.97 -9.65 20.82
CA VAL A 538 3.41 -9.74 19.46
C VAL A 538 3.27 -11.20 19.03
N LEU A 539 4.28 -12.04 19.28
CA LEU A 539 4.31 -13.44 18.84
C LEU A 539 3.35 -14.36 19.60
N ILE A 540 2.99 -14.03 20.86
CA ILE A 540 2.06 -14.86 21.65
C ILE A 540 0.61 -14.39 21.59
N SER A 541 0.33 -13.20 21.05
CA SER A 541 -1.02 -12.65 20.91
C SER A 541 -1.83 -13.36 19.84
N GLN A 542 -3.15 -13.46 20.03
CA GLN A 542 -4.08 -13.82 18.97
C GLN A 542 -4.11 -12.74 17.87
N GLY A 543 -4.49 -13.10 16.66
CA GLY A 543 -4.44 -12.22 15.50
C GLY A 543 -3.18 -12.40 14.64
N MET A 544 -3.01 -11.55 13.64
CA MET A 544 -1.86 -11.58 12.74
C MET A 544 -0.61 -10.99 13.40
N VAL A 545 0.55 -11.47 13.00
CA VAL A 545 1.86 -11.00 13.51
C VAL A 545 2.59 -10.23 12.42
N PHE A 546 3.11 -9.05 12.79
CA PHE A 546 3.94 -8.25 11.92
C PHE A 546 5.27 -7.89 12.61
N ILE A 547 6.36 -8.07 11.88
CA ILE A 547 7.73 -7.84 12.32
C ILE A 547 8.43 -6.98 11.27
N GLN A 548 9.02 -5.86 11.65
CA GLN A 548 9.92 -5.12 10.78
C GLN A 548 11.27 -5.83 10.69
N SER A 549 11.86 -5.89 9.50
CA SER A 549 13.18 -6.48 9.31
C SER A 549 14.23 -5.85 10.22
N GLY A 550 14.87 -6.69 11.02
CA GLY A 550 15.88 -6.29 11.99
C GLY A 550 15.36 -6.06 13.41
N GLN A 551 14.06 -6.08 13.65
CA GLN A 551 13.49 -5.98 14.99
C GLN A 551 14.02 -7.10 15.91
N GLU A 552 14.23 -8.29 15.36
CA GLU A 552 14.75 -9.47 16.05
C GLU A 552 16.23 -9.38 16.42
N PHE A 553 16.96 -8.39 15.90
CA PHE A 553 18.32 -8.07 16.31
C PHE A 553 18.51 -6.61 16.74
N PHE A 554 17.40 -6.00 17.21
CA PHE A 554 17.40 -4.66 17.76
C PHE A 554 17.87 -3.59 16.77
N ARG A 555 17.32 -3.57 15.56
CA ARG A 555 17.60 -2.58 14.53
C ARG A 555 17.54 -1.16 15.11
N THR A 556 18.49 -0.33 14.70
CA THR A 556 18.50 1.11 15.01
C THR A 556 18.60 1.90 13.71
N LYS A 557 17.96 3.02 13.70
CA LYS A 557 18.08 4.07 12.68
C LYS A 557 18.64 5.35 13.32
N ASP A 558 19.51 5.17 14.32
CA ASP A 558 20.17 6.24 15.08
C ASP A 558 19.20 7.22 15.76
N GLY A 559 17.98 6.75 16.09
CA GLY A 559 16.94 7.56 16.70
C GLY A 559 16.22 8.51 15.73
N ILE A 560 16.43 8.38 14.43
CA ILE A 560 15.72 9.20 13.43
C ILE A 560 14.31 8.65 13.26
N ASP A 561 13.31 9.50 13.41
CA ASP A 561 11.91 9.13 13.41
C ASP A 561 11.39 8.78 12.01
N ASN A 562 11.61 9.67 11.03
CA ASN A 562 11.16 9.48 9.65
C ASN A 562 12.36 9.44 8.70
N THR A 563 12.69 8.25 8.18
CA THR A 563 13.93 8.01 7.41
C THR A 563 13.68 7.82 5.91
N TYR A 564 12.50 8.22 5.39
CA TYR A 564 12.09 7.94 4.01
C TYR A 564 13.09 8.42 2.93
N ASN A 565 13.86 9.46 3.22
CA ASN A 565 14.89 10.04 2.36
C ASN A 565 16.26 10.15 3.06
N SER A 566 16.46 9.42 4.15
CA SER A 566 17.75 9.36 4.84
C SER A 566 18.73 8.48 4.07
N PRO A 567 20.06 8.66 4.23
CA PRO A 567 21.05 7.87 3.53
C PRO A 567 20.93 6.35 3.79
N ASP A 568 21.44 5.54 2.85
CA ASP A 568 21.50 4.09 2.99
C ASP A 568 22.15 3.63 4.29
N THR A 569 23.15 4.34 4.80
CA THR A 569 23.82 4.03 6.06
C THR A 569 22.90 4.04 7.27
N VAL A 570 21.78 4.74 7.20
CA VAL A 570 20.74 4.78 8.24
C VAL A 570 19.72 3.66 8.01
N ASN A 571 19.33 3.44 6.74
CA ASN A 571 18.23 2.56 6.38
C ASN A 571 18.64 1.10 6.15
N GLN A 572 19.87 0.83 5.67
CA GLN A 572 20.34 -0.54 5.39
C GLN A 572 20.23 -1.45 6.62
N LEU A 573 19.97 -2.73 6.40
CA LEU A 573 20.08 -3.72 7.48
C LEU A 573 21.55 -3.90 7.87
N ASP A 574 21.84 -3.76 9.16
CA ASP A 574 23.16 -4.02 9.72
C ASP A 574 23.34 -5.51 10.03
N TRP A 575 23.82 -6.26 9.05
CA TRP A 575 24.10 -7.68 9.18
C TRP A 575 25.24 -8.00 10.16
N THR A 576 26.13 -7.04 10.43
CA THR A 576 27.14 -7.19 11.49
C THR A 576 26.52 -7.12 12.87
N ARG A 577 25.44 -6.33 13.03
CA ARG A 577 24.60 -6.30 14.23
C ARG A 577 23.82 -7.60 14.37
N ALA A 578 23.23 -8.11 13.29
CA ALA A 578 22.57 -9.41 13.29
C ALA A 578 23.52 -10.53 13.76
N LEU A 579 24.74 -10.59 13.25
CA LEU A 579 25.77 -11.54 13.69
C LEU A 579 26.06 -11.41 15.21
N ARG A 580 26.10 -10.18 15.74
CA ARG A 580 26.29 -9.93 17.18
C ARG A 580 25.17 -10.48 18.04
N TYR A 581 23.94 -10.46 17.53
CA TYR A 581 22.74 -10.87 18.25
C TYR A 581 22.14 -12.18 17.75
N GLN A 582 22.92 -13.03 17.10
CA GLN A 582 22.48 -14.32 16.54
C GLN A 582 21.75 -15.23 17.57
N ASN A 583 22.14 -15.19 18.84
CA ASN A 583 21.45 -15.95 19.89
C ASN A 583 20.02 -15.43 20.14
N HIS A 584 19.81 -14.11 20.03
CA HIS A 584 18.49 -13.54 20.15
C HIS A 584 17.64 -13.83 18.91
N ILE A 585 18.23 -13.78 17.71
CA ILE A 585 17.55 -14.20 16.47
C ILE A 585 17.10 -15.66 16.59
N GLN A 586 17.95 -16.55 17.09
CA GLN A 586 17.59 -17.96 17.29
C GLN A 586 16.43 -18.10 18.29
N PHE A 587 16.46 -17.35 19.39
CA PHE A 587 15.39 -17.34 20.38
C PHE A 587 14.05 -16.90 19.77
N ILE A 588 14.03 -15.84 18.94
CA ILE A 588 12.82 -15.40 18.23
C ILE A 588 12.36 -16.43 17.21
N SER A 589 13.30 -17.02 16.44
CA SER A 589 13.00 -18.12 15.50
C SER A 589 12.35 -19.33 16.23
N ASP A 590 12.82 -19.66 17.43
CA ASP A 590 12.23 -20.75 18.21
C ASP A 590 10.80 -20.43 18.64
N ILE A 591 10.48 -19.18 19.01
CA ILE A 591 9.10 -18.76 19.35
C ILE A 591 8.23 -18.77 18.08
N ILE A 592 8.73 -18.31 16.94
CA ILE A 592 8.01 -18.37 15.67
C ILE A 592 7.66 -19.82 15.31
N ARG A 593 8.62 -20.72 15.44
CA ARG A 593 8.41 -22.17 15.21
C ARG A 593 7.35 -22.71 16.17
N PHE A 594 7.46 -22.43 17.48
CA PHE A 594 6.49 -22.82 18.48
C PHE A 594 5.07 -22.33 18.12
N ARG A 595 4.92 -21.06 17.74
CA ARG A 595 3.62 -20.53 17.29
C ARG A 595 3.05 -21.33 16.11
N LYS A 596 3.88 -21.71 15.14
CA LYS A 596 3.46 -22.50 13.95
C LYS A 596 3.08 -23.94 14.32
N GLU A 597 3.77 -24.54 15.30
CA GLU A 597 3.51 -25.90 15.77
C GLU A 597 2.26 -25.97 16.65
N HIS A 598 1.80 -24.83 17.22
CA HIS A 598 0.64 -24.72 18.08
C HIS A 598 -0.42 -23.77 17.49
N PRO A 599 -1.24 -24.22 16.52
CA PRO A 599 -2.24 -23.37 15.83
C PRO A 599 -3.26 -22.71 16.77
N ILE A 600 -3.44 -23.23 17.97
CA ILE A 600 -4.30 -22.64 19.01
C ILE A 600 -3.85 -21.22 19.43
N LEU A 601 -2.60 -20.86 19.13
CA LEU A 601 -2.08 -19.48 19.28
C LEU A 601 -2.57 -18.52 18.17
N SER A 602 -3.36 -19.00 17.20
CA SER A 602 -3.76 -18.27 16.00
C SER A 602 -5.20 -18.61 15.62
N GLN A 603 -6.12 -18.48 16.58
CA GLN A 603 -7.51 -18.87 16.39
C GLN A 603 -8.24 -17.92 15.43
N GLU A 604 -9.18 -18.48 14.64
CA GLU A 604 -9.86 -17.78 13.55
C GLU A 604 -11.11 -17.02 13.99
N SER A 605 -11.60 -17.25 15.22
CA SER A 605 -12.81 -16.59 15.72
C SER A 605 -12.71 -16.20 17.19
N TYR A 606 -13.38 -15.11 17.55
CA TYR A 606 -13.50 -14.68 18.95
C TYR A 606 -14.25 -15.71 19.81
N TYR A 607 -15.20 -16.45 19.23
CA TYR A 607 -15.86 -17.53 19.95
C TYR A 607 -14.86 -18.58 20.47
N ASN A 608 -13.94 -19.02 19.61
CA ASN A 608 -12.91 -20.00 20.01
C ASN A 608 -11.95 -19.42 21.04
N ILE A 609 -11.62 -18.13 20.93
CA ILE A 609 -10.75 -17.44 21.89
C ILE A 609 -11.41 -17.36 23.25
N GLU A 610 -12.70 -17.01 23.33
CA GLU A 610 -13.47 -16.95 24.59
C GLU A 610 -13.58 -18.33 25.27
N GLU A 611 -13.75 -19.40 24.48
CA GLU A 611 -13.80 -20.76 25.03
C GLU A 611 -12.45 -21.28 25.49
N ASN A 612 -11.37 -20.98 24.75
CA ASN A 612 -10.07 -21.61 24.93
C ASN A 612 -9.08 -20.78 25.75
N CYS A 613 -9.26 -19.46 25.85
CA CYS A 613 -8.33 -18.56 26.51
C CYS A 613 -8.85 -18.11 27.89
N SER A 614 -7.94 -17.98 28.83
CA SER A 614 -8.25 -17.43 30.14
C SER A 614 -7.08 -16.62 30.70
N PHE A 615 -7.39 -15.63 31.52
CA PHE A 615 -6.44 -14.67 32.06
C PHE A 615 -6.57 -14.55 33.55
N TYR A 616 -5.45 -14.63 34.27
CA TYR A 616 -5.39 -14.56 35.73
C TYR A 616 -4.23 -13.66 36.15
N TRP A 617 -4.51 -12.54 36.78
CA TRP A 617 -3.49 -11.68 37.36
C TRP A 617 -2.94 -12.31 38.66
N LEU A 618 -1.68 -12.73 38.62
CA LEU A 618 -0.97 -13.32 39.78
C LEU A 618 -0.48 -12.21 40.72
N SER A 619 -0.26 -11.01 40.20
CA SER A 619 0.03 -9.79 40.95
C SER A 619 -0.40 -8.59 40.11
N GLU A 620 -0.17 -7.36 40.59
CA GLU A 620 -0.47 -6.13 39.82
C GLU A 620 0.22 -6.06 38.47
N TYR A 621 1.35 -6.77 38.28
CA TYR A 621 2.18 -6.72 37.08
C TYR A 621 2.44 -8.08 36.45
N VAL A 622 1.95 -9.17 37.02
CA VAL A 622 2.20 -10.51 36.48
C VAL A 622 0.89 -11.16 36.07
N LEU A 623 0.80 -11.45 34.78
CA LEU A 623 -0.36 -12.07 34.18
C LEU A 623 -0.05 -13.52 33.78
N ARG A 624 -0.93 -14.45 34.14
CA ARG A 624 -1.00 -15.78 33.54
C ARG A 624 -2.04 -15.75 32.41
N TYR A 625 -1.58 -15.87 31.17
CA TYR A 625 -2.39 -16.10 30.01
C TYR A 625 -2.35 -17.57 29.66
N GLN A 626 -3.49 -18.24 29.67
CA GLN A 626 -3.63 -19.68 29.48
C GLN A 626 -4.49 -19.95 28.25
N ILE A 627 -4.05 -20.89 27.42
CA ILE A 627 -4.78 -21.37 26.24
C ILE A 627 -4.90 -22.89 26.37
N GLN A 628 -6.12 -23.42 26.16
CA GLN A 628 -6.40 -24.83 26.30
C GLN A 628 -6.91 -25.42 24.97
N SER A 629 -6.38 -26.58 24.61
CA SER A 629 -6.93 -27.45 23.55
C SER A 629 -7.36 -28.80 24.17
N GLU A 630 -7.84 -29.69 23.33
CA GLU A 630 -8.12 -31.08 23.78
C GLU A 630 -6.86 -31.83 24.19
N THR A 631 -5.70 -31.50 23.60
CA THR A 631 -4.44 -32.24 23.73
C THR A 631 -3.43 -31.59 24.67
N GLU A 632 -3.54 -30.27 24.89
CA GLU A 632 -2.53 -29.53 25.66
C GLU A 632 -3.09 -28.30 26.36
N THR A 633 -2.35 -27.80 27.32
CA THR A 633 -2.53 -26.47 27.94
C THR A 633 -1.22 -25.70 27.83
N ILE A 634 -1.29 -24.53 27.16
CA ILE A 634 -0.17 -23.60 27.08
C ILE A 634 -0.41 -22.46 28.08
N GLN A 635 0.61 -22.11 28.85
CA GLN A 635 0.55 -20.99 29.77
C GLN A 635 1.71 -20.04 29.52
N PHE A 636 1.38 -18.77 29.38
CA PHE A 636 2.35 -17.68 29.37
C PHE A 636 2.29 -16.94 30.69
N ILE A 637 3.37 -16.99 31.45
CA ILE A 637 3.52 -16.18 32.67
C ILE A 637 4.26 -14.91 32.26
N ILE A 638 3.52 -13.81 32.13
CA ILE A 638 3.96 -12.55 31.60
C ILE A 638 4.28 -11.59 32.72
N ASN A 639 5.55 -11.29 32.94
CA ASN A 639 5.99 -10.36 33.99
C ASN A 639 6.24 -8.97 33.36
N PHE A 640 5.31 -8.06 33.47
CA PHE A 640 5.42 -6.68 33.00
C PHE A 640 6.31 -5.80 33.90
N SER A 641 6.54 -6.18 35.16
CA SER A 641 7.37 -5.40 36.07
C SER A 641 8.85 -5.39 35.68
N THR A 642 9.64 -4.52 36.25
CA THR A 642 11.12 -4.52 36.11
C THR A 642 11.82 -5.43 37.10
N GLN A 643 11.09 -6.04 38.03
CA GLN A 643 11.61 -6.92 39.07
C GLN A 643 11.35 -8.39 38.74
N ASP A 644 12.21 -9.26 39.23
CA ASP A 644 12.01 -10.70 39.10
C ASP A 644 10.79 -11.16 39.91
N TYR A 645 10.05 -12.12 39.37
CA TYR A 645 8.89 -12.73 40.01
C TYR A 645 9.19 -14.19 40.29
N GLN A 646 9.06 -14.58 41.59
CA GLN A 646 9.21 -15.99 41.98
C GLN A 646 7.97 -16.77 41.56
N PHE A 647 8.18 -17.84 40.81
CA PHE A 647 7.11 -18.68 40.28
C PHE A 647 7.36 -20.16 40.56
N THR A 648 6.28 -20.88 40.87
CA THR A 648 6.30 -22.34 41.10
C THR A 648 5.45 -22.98 40.00
N LYS A 649 6.06 -23.83 39.16
CA LYS A 649 5.35 -24.58 38.13
C LYS A 649 4.72 -25.87 38.69
N GLY A 650 3.67 -26.35 38.03
CA GLY A 650 3.07 -27.67 38.30
C GLY A 650 4.02 -28.84 37.95
N GLU A 651 3.78 -30.01 38.51
CA GLU A 651 4.60 -31.21 38.31
C GLU A 651 4.63 -31.65 36.85
N ASN A 652 3.51 -31.49 36.12
CA ASN A 652 3.35 -31.90 34.70
C ASN A 652 3.67 -30.79 33.69
N GLN A 653 4.13 -29.63 34.15
CA GLN A 653 4.43 -28.49 33.28
C GLN A 653 5.89 -28.48 32.85
N GLU A 654 6.12 -28.37 31.55
CA GLU A 654 7.44 -28.20 30.97
C GLU A 654 7.70 -26.74 30.58
N VAL A 655 8.91 -26.24 30.92
CA VAL A 655 9.34 -24.89 30.50
C VAL A 655 9.89 -24.96 29.07
N HIS A 656 9.19 -24.32 28.13
CA HIS A 656 9.64 -24.23 26.76
C HIS A 656 10.59 -23.05 26.55
N PHE A 657 10.16 -21.84 26.91
CA PHE A 657 10.92 -20.61 26.67
C PHE A 657 10.95 -19.73 27.91
N THR A 658 12.10 -19.10 28.15
CA THR A 658 12.29 -17.93 29.02
C THR A 658 13.37 -17.04 28.40
N TYR A 659 13.32 -15.75 28.65
CA TYR A 659 14.40 -14.84 28.29
C TYR A 659 14.72 -13.89 29.46
N PRO A 660 15.94 -13.93 30.03
CA PRO A 660 17.03 -14.85 29.68
C PRO A 660 16.69 -16.32 29.92
N PRO A 661 17.35 -17.26 29.18
CA PRO A 661 17.07 -18.69 29.35
C PRO A 661 17.41 -19.18 30.77
N LEU A 662 16.58 -20.07 31.33
CA LEU A 662 16.87 -20.75 32.58
C LEU A 662 18.05 -21.70 32.46
N VAL A 663 18.89 -21.71 33.46
CA VAL A 663 20.04 -22.64 33.56
C VAL A 663 19.55 -24.09 33.70
N ASP A 664 18.50 -24.32 34.49
CA ASP A 664 17.87 -25.64 34.68
C ASP A 664 16.34 -25.50 34.57
N LYS A 665 15.78 -26.11 33.51
CA LYS A 665 14.32 -26.14 33.29
C LYS A 665 13.56 -27.17 34.09
N SER A 666 14.26 -28.07 34.80
CA SER A 666 13.65 -29.14 35.60
C SER A 666 13.18 -28.66 36.98
N VAL A 667 13.73 -27.57 37.50
CA VAL A 667 13.36 -27.03 38.80
C VAL A 667 11.90 -26.59 38.85
N GLN A 668 11.24 -26.81 39.99
CA GLN A 668 9.85 -26.39 40.19
C GLN A 668 9.74 -24.90 40.53
N GLU A 669 10.66 -24.41 41.36
CA GLU A 669 10.70 -22.98 41.75
C GLU A 669 11.81 -22.25 41.01
N PHE A 670 11.49 -21.13 40.37
CA PHE A 670 12.45 -20.29 39.67
C PHE A 670 11.96 -18.84 39.58
N HIS A 671 12.85 -17.96 39.15
CA HIS A 671 12.52 -16.55 38.95
C HIS A 671 12.27 -16.27 37.47
N ILE A 672 11.16 -15.60 37.19
CA ILE A 672 10.84 -15.02 35.89
C ILE A 672 11.35 -13.59 35.93
N ALA A 673 12.31 -13.28 35.06
CA ALA A 673 12.92 -11.96 35.03
C ALA A 673 11.88 -10.86 34.74
N GLY A 674 12.16 -9.64 35.20
CA GLY A 674 11.33 -8.48 34.87
C GLY A 674 11.30 -8.25 33.37
N GLN A 675 10.17 -7.82 32.82
CA GLN A 675 9.91 -7.65 31.41
C GLN A 675 10.31 -8.89 30.58
N SER A 676 9.70 -10.04 30.93
CA SER A 676 9.92 -11.30 30.22
C SER A 676 8.69 -12.21 30.30
N ILE A 677 8.69 -13.24 29.47
CA ILE A 677 7.66 -14.27 29.40
C ILE A 677 8.27 -15.63 29.67
N CYS A 678 7.63 -16.39 30.52
CA CYS A 678 7.88 -17.82 30.68
C CYS A 678 6.76 -18.60 30.01
N THR A 679 7.11 -19.47 29.06
CA THR A 679 6.16 -20.33 28.35
C THR A 679 6.21 -21.73 28.95
N LEU A 680 5.06 -22.22 29.40
CA LEU A 680 4.87 -23.54 29.99
C LEU A 680 3.89 -24.33 29.12
N VAL A 681 4.16 -25.60 28.92
CA VAL A 681 3.25 -26.53 28.24
C VAL A 681 2.97 -27.73 29.12
N GLU A 682 1.71 -28.14 29.17
CA GLU A 682 1.24 -29.34 29.83
C GLU A 682 0.44 -30.17 28.84
N SER A 683 0.97 -31.35 28.48
CA SER A 683 0.26 -32.30 27.62
C SER A 683 -0.88 -32.96 28.41
N LYS A 684 -2.06 -33.04 27.80
CA LYS A 684 -3.19 -33.79 28.38
C LYS A 684 -3.06 -35.26 27.98
N ALA A 685 -3.20 -36.17 28.94
CA ALA A 685 -3.09 -37.60 28.71
C ALA A 685 -4.23 -38.15 27.87
#